data_8cd509c1e5c48bbe2f3922ad213daa02
#
_entry.id   8cd509c1e5c48bbe2f3922ad213daa02
#
_cell.length_a   1.000
_cell.length_b   1.000
_cell.length_c   1.000
_cell.angle_alpha   90.00
_cell.angle_beta   90.00
_cell.angle_gamma   90.00
#
_symmetry.space_group_name_H-M   'P 1'
#
loop_
_entity.id
_entity.type
_entity.pdbx_description
1 polymer ?
#
loop_
_entity_poly.entity_id
_entity_poly.type
_entity_poly.pdbx_seq_one_letter_code
_entity_poly.pdbx_strand_id
1 'polypeptide(L)'
;MAKAISVSAPISGTDRTMSFETGKLAQLADGAVLARIGDTILLATATAARSVREGTDFFPLTVDIEERAYAAGKIPGSFFRREGKASDQAILTCRLIDRPLRPSFPKGFRNEVHVVGTIFGADQVNPHDVLAINAASAALMVSGIPFDGPIGAVRIAYSIDGTWIPHPSYQEGDESTFELVVAGRALSDDDNAEIAIMMVEAGGTERSWEYYEQGAPKVTEEVLADGLEAAKTWIRESINLQRRLVAEAGPIAPVSFDTFSDYGDDVYARVEAIGTEPVGHAGTIADKTLRNEETAAATEAIMATLADEFPDRQGEIKAAVRSLNKKLIRDRIIKEGLRIDGRTTTEIRPLSAEVDLFPTAHGSALFQRGETQVVNVTTLGMPRMDQLLDTISPDESKRYMHHYNFPPFSTGETGFMRGPKRREIGHGLLAERALLPVVPSKETFPYALRLVSDVLASNGSTSMASVCGSTLSLMAAGVPIKAPVAGIAMGLVHEGDAYVTLTDILGAEDAFGDMDFKVAGTADAVTALQLDTKIDGLPADVLAQALLQAKEARLQVLRVMHAAIAEPRTEVAASAPKIVSMEIPIDKIGEVIGPKGKVINTLQQETGADIAVDDDGMIGTVTIGAKDGGAVEEARRRIALILTPPTADVGATYQGKVVNLTKFGAFVNVLPGRDGLLHISKLSPLAGGRRVNQVEDVLTLGQPIEVRVDDIDPQGKVSLSLADVDEVQAPSGGAPAGGGSSGGARSGAPQAASFEDAFEAELVADLGDLGPGDGGAGNGGGGGGGDRRRPRSRPRRR
;
A
#
# COMPACT_ATOMS: atom_id res chain seq x y z
N MET A 1 3.52 45.01 6.25
CA MET A 1 3.21 43.65 5.84
C MET A 1 3.65 43.53 4.39
N ALA A 2 4.45 42.51 4.04
CA ALA A 2 4.80 42.24 2.65
C ALA A 2 3.49 41.97 1.89
N LYS A 3 3.39 42.49 0.67
CA LYS A 3 2.20 42.32 -0.19
C LYS A 3 2.21 40.89 -0.72
N ALA A 4 1.15 40.14 -0.48
CA ALA A 4 0.96 38.85 -1.11
C ALA A 4 0.87 39.01 -2.63
N ILE A 5 1.57 38.17 -3.37
CA ILE A 5 1.56 38.08 -4.83
C ILE A 5 0.96 36.73 -5.17
N SER A 6 -0.07 36.71 -6.02
CA SER A 6 -0.76 35.48 -6.38
C SER A 6 -1.03 35.43 -7.87
N VAL A 7 -0.71 34.30 -8.47
CA VAL A 7 -1.00 34.00 -9.88
C VAL A 7 -1.83 32.73 -9.96
N SER A 8 -2.68 32.65 -10.98
CA SER A 8 -3.50 31.46 -11.24
C SER A 8 -3.67 31.22 -12.74
N ALA A 9 -3.85 29.95 -13.12
CA ALA A 9 -4.17 29.57 -14.51
C ALA A 9 -5.12 28.36 -14.50
N PRO A 10 -6.07 28.29 -15.43
CA PRO A 10 -6.85 27.08 -15.66
C PRO A 10 -5.90 25.97 -16.15
N ILE A 11 -6.18 24.73 -15.78
CA ILE A 11 -5.53 23.54 -16.31
C ILE A 11 -6.31 23.14 -17.57
N SER A 12 -5.67 23.17 -18.71
CA SER A 12 -6.35 22.88 -19.99
C SER A 12 -6.93 21.46 -20.02
N GLY A 13 -8.13 21.34 -20.58
CA GLY A 13 -8.85 20.06 -20.60
C GLY A 13 -9.59 19.69 -19.31
N THR A 14 -9.57 20.57 -18.27
CA THR A 14 -10.30 20.39 -17.02
C THR A 14 -11.06 21.65 -16.62
N ASP A 15 -11.88 21.54 -15.59
CA ASP A 15 -12.52 22.68 -14.90
C ASP A 15 -11.69 23.20 -13.71
N ARG A 16 -10.47 22.65 -13.50
CA ARG A 16 -9.59 22.94 -12.39
C ARG A 16 -8.65 24.11 -12.67
N THR A 17 -8.26 24.79 -11.61
CA THR A 17 -7.33 25.91 -11.64
C THR A 17 -6.16 25.65 -10.69
N MET A 18 -4.93 25.83 -11.16
CA MET A 18 -3.73 25.85 -10.32
C MET A 18 -3.38 27.29 -9.94
N SER A 19 -2.98 27.52 -8.70
CA SER A 19 -2.53 28.83 -8.23
C SER A 19 -1.30 28.76 -7.34
N PHE A 20 -0.49 29.80 -7.40
CA PHE A 20 0.68 30.02 -6.54
C PHE A 20 0.60 31.38 -5.89
N GLU A 21 0.91 31.46 -4.58
CA GLU A 21 0.98 32.70 -3.81
C GLU A 21 2.32 32.75 -3.07
N THR A 22 3.02 33.90 -3.10
CA THR A 22 4.26 34.14 -2.34
C THR A 22 4.19 35.43 -1.52
N GLY A 23 5.15 35.63 -0.61
CA GLY A 23 5.34 36.86 0.17
C GLY A 23 4.51 36.96 1.45
N LYS A 24 3.51 36.08 1.69
CA LYS A 24 2.62 36.13 2.87
C LYS A 24 3.07 35.22 4.01
N LEU A 25 3.40 33.97 3.71
CA LEU A 25 3.75 32.93 4.67
C LEU A 25 5.25 32.66 4.68
N ALA A 26 5.78 32.11 5.74
CA ALA A 26 7.17 31.65 5.91
C ALA A 26 8.24 32.66 5.48
N GLN A 27 8.09 33.93 5.86
CA GLN A 27 8.91 35.07 5.43
C GLN A 27 10.41 35.00 5.83
N LEU A 28 10.80 34.00 6.62
CA LEU A 28 12.21 33.78 7.01
C LEU A 28 12.89 32.71 6.15
N ALA A 29 12.13 31.95 5.35
CA ALA A 29 12.70 31.06 4.35
C ALA A 29 13.26 31.89 3.18
N ASP A 30 14.25 31.35 2.46
CA ASP A 30 14.77 32.00 1.26
C ASP A 30 13.69 32.10 0.17
N GLY A 31 12.89 31.06 0.01
CA GLY A 31 11.71 31.05 -0.85
C GLY A 31 10.53 30.35 -0.19
N ALA A 32 9.32 30.84 -0.42
CA ALA A 32 8.10 30.24 0.10
C ALA A 32 6.94 30.46 -0.87
N VAL A 33 6.22 29.39 -1.21
CA VAL A 33 5.08 29.41 -2.11
C VAL A 33 3.95 28.58 -1.54
N LEU A 34 2.75 29.16 -1.46
CA LEU A 34 1.51 28.46 -1.19
C LEU A 34 0.90 28.06 -2.53
N ALA A 35 0.78 26.78 -2.79
CA ALA A 35 0.19 26.22 -3.99
C ALA A 35 -1.19 25.63 -3.72
N ARG A 36 -2.09 25.69 -4.72
CA ARG A 36 -3.47 25.21 -4.58
C ARG A 36 -4.01 24.64 -5.88
N ILE A 37 -4.74 23.51 -5.77
CA ILE A 37 -5.70 22.98 -6.76
C ILE A 37 -6.95 22.56 -5.97
N GLY A 38 -8.13 23.11 -6.32
CA GLY A 38 -9.33 22.89 -5.52
C GLY A 38 -9.14 23.41 -4.09
N ASP A 39 -9.46 22.59 -3.08
CA ASP A 39 -9.17 22.85 -1.67
C ASP A 39 -7.95 22.06 -1.13
N THR A 40 -7.22 21.39 -2.01
CA THR A 40 -5.88 20.88 -1.69
C THR A 40 -4.88 22.03 -1.69
N ILE A 41 -4.25 22.29 -0.54
CA ILE A 41 -3.40 23.45 -0.27
C ILE A 41 -2.08 22.98 0.35
N LEU A 42 -0.97 23.41 -0.23
CA LEU A 42 0.37 23.06 0.21
C LEU A 42 1.26 24.32 0.30
N LEU A 43 1.99 24.47 1.40
CA LEU A 43 3.08 25.45 1.53
C LEU A 43 4.42 24.76 1.26
N ALA A 44 5.11 25.15 0.21
CA ALA A 44 6.50 24.76 -0.04
C ALA A 44 7.45 25.87 0.40
N THR A 45 8.53 25.50 1.09
CA THR A 45 9.60 26.41 1.50
C THR A 45 10.94 25.87 1.03
N ALA A 46 11.85 26.76 0.64
CA ALA A 46 13.22 26.43 0.30
C ALA A 46 14.17 27.30 1.15
N THR A 47 15.20 26.68 1.70
CA THR A 47 16.21 27.36 2.52
C THR A 47 17.59 26.76 2.25
N ALA A 48 18.62 27.62 2.06
CA ALA A 48 19.99 27.18 1.83
C ALA A 48 20.92 27.62 2.98
N ALA A 49 21.82 26.72 3.37
CA ALA A 49 22.92 27.06 4.27
C ALA A 49 23.83 28.10 3.62
N ARG A 50 24.32 29.08 4.41
CA ARG A 50 25.20 30.17 3.89
C ARG A 50 26.67 29.75 3.73
N SER A 51 27.04 28.57 4.23
CA SER A 51 28.38 28.02 4.11
C SER A 51 28.32 26.51 3.90
N VAL A 52 29.33 26.00 3.24
CA VAL A 52 29.50 24.57 3.04
C VAL A 52 30.04 23.95 4.33
N ARG A 53 29.50 22.79 4.72
CA ARG A 53 29.99 22.02 5.86
C ARG A 53 31.36 21.41 5.51
N GLU A 54 32.34 21.53 6.40
CA GLU A 54 33.68 20.97 6.21
C GLU A 54 33.64 19.47 5.91
N GLY A 55 34.37 19.02 4.90
CA GLY A 55 34.45 17.62 4.47
C GLY A 55 33.27 17.15 3.61
N THR A 56 32.38 18.05 3.15
CA THR A 56 31.29 17.69 2.23
C THR A 56 31.83 17.63 0.80
N ASP A 57 31.72 16.45 0.17
CA ASP A 57 32.13 16.14 -1.22
C ASP A 57 30.94 15.90 -2.17
N PHE A 58 29.71 16.15 -1.71
CA PHE A 58 28.48 15.97 -2.49
C PHE A 58 27.50 17.14 -2.26
N PHE A 59 26.45 17.23 -3.07
CA PHE A 59 25.35 18.19 -2.87
C PHE A 59 24.33 17.67 -1.87
N PRO A 60 24.21 18.25 -0.66
CA PRO A 60 23.27 17.82 0.36
C PRO A 60 21.89 18.49 0.16
N LEU A 61 21.03 17.89 -0.68
CA LEU A 61 19.63 18.26 -0.82
C LEU A 61 18.79 17.38 0.09
N THR A 62 18.00 18.00 0.96
CA THR A 62 16.99 17.33 1.78
C THR A 62 15.60 17.82 1.36
N VAL A 63 14.70 16.87 1.12
CA VAL A 63 13.28 17.15 0.82
C VAL A 63 12.43 16.46 1.85
N ASP A 64 11.55 17.19 2.52
CA ASP A 64 10.59 16.67 3.49
C ASP A 64 9.17 17.10 3.15
N ILE A 65 8.23 16.15 3.28
CA ILE A 65 6.79 16.39 3.16
C ILE A 65 6.14 16.09 4.50
N GLU A 66 5.41 17.07 5.00
CA GLU A 66 4.70 17.03 6.26
C GLU A 66 3.19 16.96 6.01
N GLU A 67 2.65 15.76 6.06
CA GLU A 67 1.21 15.52 5.99
C GLU A 67 0.60 15.80 7.36
N ARG A 68 -0.26 16.83 7.43
CA ARG A 68 -0.96 17.20 8.66
C ARG A 68 -2.36 16.60 8.65
N ALA A 69 -2.69 15.74 9.61
CA ALA A 69 -3.99 15.08 9.71
C ALA A 69 -5.16 16.08 9.69
N TYR A 70 -4.98 17.29 10.29
CA TYR A 70 -6.00 18.34 10.25
C TYR A 70 -6.31 18.84 8.84
N ALA A 71 -5.39 18.65 7.86
CA ALA A 71 -5.64 19.01 6.46
C ALA A 71 -6.83 18.28 5.87
N ALA A 72 -7.06 17.04 6.32
CA ALA A 72 -8.23 16.21 5.97
C ALA A 72 -9.29 16.17 7.08
N GLY A 73 -9.24 17.10 8.06
CA GLY A 73 -10.18 17.13 9.18
C GLY A 73 -10.03 15.96 10.16
N LYS A 74 -8.89 15.25 10.13
CA LYS A 74 -8.63 14.04 10.93
C LYS A 74 -7.79 14.36 12.18
N ILE A 75 -7.92 13.53 13.22
CA ILE A 75 -6.99 13.44 14.35
C ILE A 75 -6.18 12.16 14.14
N PRO A 76 -4.83 12.18 14.26
CA PRO A 76 -4.00 10.99 14.06
C PRO A 76 -4.48 9.78 14.86
N GLY A 77 -4.56 8.60 14.22
CA GLY A 77 -5.04 7.35 14.82
C GLY A 77 -4.11 6.75 15.86
N SER A 78 -2.83 7.17 15.91
CA SER A 78 -1.84 6.65 16.85
C SER A 78 -2.20 6.93 18.30
N PHE A 79 -1.64 6.16 19.25
CA PHE A 79 -1.84 6.34 20.69
C PHE A 79 -1.57 7.77 21.16
N PHE A 80 -0.54 8.44 20.61
CA PHE A 80 -0.17 9.81 20.99
C PHE A 80 -1.04 10.90 20.34
N ARG A 81 -1.95 10.55 19.42
CA ARG A 81 -2.80 11.48 18.66
C ARG A 81 -1.99 12.62 18.03
N ARG A 82 -0.80 12.29 17.56
CA ARG A 82 0.15 13.19 16.92
C ARG A 82 0.84 12.49 15.77
N GLU A 83 1.13 13.24 14.69
CA GLU A 83 1.99 12.79 13.60
C GLU A 83 3.38 12.41 14.15
N GLY A 84 3.84 11.23 13.83
CA GLY A 84 5.12 10.69 14.28
C GLY A 84 6.11 10.56 13.12
N LYS A 85 6.21 9.36 12.51
CA LYS A 85 6.99 9.16 11.31
C LYS A 85 6.22 9.66 10.09
N ALA A 86 6.95 10.15 9.07
CA ALA A 86 6.37 10.40 7.77
C ALA A 86 5.71 9.11 7.23
N SER A 87 4.55 9.25 6.60
CA SER A 87 3.89 8.15 5.90
C SER A 87 4.75 7.65 4.72
N ASP A 88 4.52 6.44 4.25
CA ASP A 88 5.17 5.97 3.03
C ASP A 88 4.83 6.89 1.85
N GLN A 89 3.60 7.39 1.77
CA GLN A 89 3.16 8.35 0.75
C GLN A 89 3.95 9.66 0.82
N ALA A 90 4.15 10.23 2.02
CA ALA A 90 4.98 11.43 2.19
C ALA A 90 6.43 11.19 1.74
N ILE A 91 7.00 10.01 2.07
CA ILE A 91 8.37 9.64 1.64
C ILE A 91 8.44 9.50 0.11
N LEU A 92 7.42 8.94 -0.51
CA LEU A 92 7.35 8.81 -1.96
C LEU A 92 7.23 10.18 -2.63
N THR A 93 6.41 11.07 -2.10
CA THR A 93 6.30 12.46 -2.57
C THR A 93 7.63 13.19 -2.44
N CYS A 94 8.39 13.00 -1.33
CA CYS A 94 9.77 13.51 -1.22
C CYS A 94 10.65 13.03 -2.38
N ARG A 95 10.54 11.76 -2.77
CA ARG A 95 11.32 11.20 -3.88
C ARG A 95 10.88 11.75 -5.24
N LEU A 96 9.58 11.94 -5.45
CA LEU A 96 9.06 12.57 -6.68
C LEU A 96 9.57 14.00 -6.85
N ILE A 97 9.78 14.74 -5.75
CA ILE A 97 10.34 16.09 -5.76
C ILE A 97 11.86 16.06 -5.95
N ASP A 98 12.58 15.25 -5.18
CA ASP A 98 14.06 15.20 -5.18
C ASP A 98 14.62 14.84 -6.57
N ARG A 99 13.99 13.89 -7.26
CA ARG A 99 14.48 13.32 -8.52
C ARG A 99 14.62 14.36 -9.65
N PRO A 100 13.62 15.20 -9.99
CA PRO A 100 13.75 16.22 -11.00
C PRO A 100 14.46 17.49 -10.51
N LEU A 101 14.42 17.80 -9.20
CA LEU A 101 15.05 19.01 -8.68
C LEU A 101 16.57 18.87 -8.54
N ARG A 102 17.06 17.74 -8.06
CA ARG A 102 18.50 17.52 -7.77
C ARG A 102 19.42 17.74 -8.97
N PRO A 103 19.13 17.23 -10.17
CA PRO A 103 19.97 17.48 -11.34
C PRO A 103 19.91 18.91 -11.87
N SER A 104 18.95 19.73 -11.39
CA SER A 104 18.77 21.13 -11.78
C SER A 104 19.55 22.12 -10.92
N PHE A 105 20.46 21.65 -10.05
CA PHE A 105 21.41 22.52 -9.35
C PHE A 105 22.76 22.53 -10.06
N PRO A 106 23.50 23.67 -10.01
CA PRO A 106 24.81 23.78 -10.67
C PRO A 106 25.79 22.71 -10.20
N LYS A 107 26.59 22.17 -11.10
CA LYS A 107 27.69 21.26 -10.74
C LYS A 107 28.66 21.98 -9.79
N GLY A 108 29.08 21.28 -8.73
CA GLY A 108 29.98 21.85 -7.73
C GLY A 108 29.30 22.70 -6.66
N PHE A 109 27.98 22.89 -6.71
CA PHE A 109 27.21 23.49 -5.60
C PHE A 109 27.14 22.52 -4.44
N ARG A 110 27.62 22.91 -3.23
CA ARG A 110 27.72 22.06 -2.05
C ARG A 110 27.09 22.64 -0.79
N ASN A 111 26.40 23.78 -0.87
CA ASN A 111 25.63 24.30 0.26
C ASN A 111 24.43 23.38 0.49
N GLU A 112 24.15 23.09 1.75
CA GLU A 112 22.97 22.30 2.11
C GLU A 112 21.69 23.06 1.73
N VAL A 113 20.77 22.40 1.03
CA VAL A 113 19.45 22.92 0.69
C VAL A 113 18.38 22.04 1.32
N HIS A 114 17.43 22.67 2.00
CA HIS A 114 16.28 22.01 2.58
C HIS A 114 15.00 22.55 1.95
N VAL A 115 14.24 21.65 1.30
CA VAL A 115 12.91 21.91 0.74
C VAL A 115 11.89 21.22 1.62
N VAL A 116 10.91 21.96 2.15
CA VAL A 116 9.85 21.41 2.99
C VAL A 116 8.49 21.75 2.41
N GLY A 117 7.68 20.73 2.15
CA GLY A 117 6.28 20.88 1.78
C GLY A 117 5.37 20.53 2.97
N THR A 118 4.50 21.44 3.38
CA THR A 118 3.52 21.20 4.44
C THR A 118 2.12 21.25 3.86
N ILE A 119 1.37 20.15 4.00
CA ILE A 119 0.01 20.05 3.50
C ILE A 119 -0.95 20.68 4.51
N PHE A 120 -1.61 21.78 4.14
CA PHE A 120 -2.55 22.53 4.98
C PHE A 120 -4.01 22.23 4.68
N GLY A 121 -4.31 21.75 3.48
CA GLY A 121 -5.64 21.32 3.05
C GLY A 121 -5.53 20.10 2.15
N ALA A 122 -6.41 19.12 2.35
CA ALA A 122 -6.57 17.93 1.52
C ALA A 122 -8.08 17.69 1.34
N ASP A 123 -8.58 18.01 0.15
CA ASP A 123 -10.01 17.97 -0.16
C ASP A 123 -10.55 16.58 -0.46
N GLN A 124 -9.68 15.55 -0.38
CA GLN A 124 -10.02 14.14 -0.69
C GLN A 124 -10.43 13.92 -2.17
N VAL A 125 -10.21 14.92 -3.01
CA VAL A 125 -10.47 14.90 -4.46
C VAL A 125 -9.18 15.06 -5.24
N ASN A 126 -8.37 16.07 -4.94
CA ASN A 126 -7.16 16.40 -5.70
C ASN A 126 -5.90 15.88 -4.98
N PRO A 127 -5.13 14.97 -5.58
CA PRO A 127 -3.84 14.51 -5.03
C PRO A 127 -2.84 15.67 -4.85
N HIS A 128 -2.08 15.64 -3.77
CA HIS A 128 -1.15 16.72 -3.43
C HIS A 128 0.29 16.51 -3.95
N ASP A 129 0.66 15.31 -4.38
CA ASP A 129 2.04 14.93 -4.70
C ASP A 129 2.63 15.70 -5.88
N VAL A 130 1.91 15.80 -6.99
CA VAL A 130 2.36 16.57 -8.17
C VAL A 130 2.29 18.06 -7.91
N LEU A 131 1.29 18.53 -7.17
CA LEU A 131 1.23 19.93 -6.72
C LEU A 131 2.46 20.28 -5.89
N ALA A 132 2.97 19.33 -5.08
CA ALA A 132 4.17 19.52 -4.27
C ALA A 132 5.45 19.67 -5.12
N ILE A 133 5.57 18.97 -6.25
CA ILE A 133 6.70 19.14 -7.19
C ILE A 133 6.69 20.57 -7.74
N ASN A 134 5.54 21.01 -8.24
CA ASN A 134 5.37 22.36 -8.80
C ASN A 134 5.60 23.47 -7.77
N ALA A 135 5.10 23.27 -6.54
CA ALA A 135 5.28 24.22 -5.44
C ALA A 135 6.74 24.31 -4.97
N ALA A 136 7.44 23.17 -4.88
CA ALA A 136 8.85 23.13 -4.51
C ALA A 136 9.73 23.84 -5.53
N SER A 137 9.47 23.60 -6.82
CA SER A 137 10.13 24.33 -7.91
C SER A 137 9.85 25.83 -7.82
N ALA A 138 8.59 26.23 -7.69
CA ALA A 138 8.22 27.64 -7.56
C ALA A 138 8.90 28.32 -6.33
N ALA A 139 9.00 27.60 -5.19
CA ALA A 139 9.69 28.11 -4.00
C ALA A 139 11.20 28.32 -4.25
N LEU A 140 11.85 27.41 -4.97
CA LEU A 140 13.25 27.58 -5.38
C LEU A 140 13.41 28.76 -6.36
N MET A 141 12.50 28.92 -7.31
CA MET A 141 12.53 30.02 -8.29
C MET A 141 12.43 31.42 -7.63
N VAL A 142 11.70 31.53 -6.51
CA VAL A 142 11.57 32.81 -5.78
C VAL A 142 12.57 32.97 -4.62
N SER A 143 13.52 32.02 -4.45
CA SER A 143 14.43 32.01 -3.30
C SER A 143 15.78 32.73 -3.54
N GLY A 144 16.20 32.84 -4.79
CA GLY A 144 17.57 33.27 -5.16
C GLY A 144 18.64 32.18 -4.96
N ILE A 145 18.27 30.97 -4.53
CA ILE A 145 19.16 29.80 -4.50
C ILE A 145 19.48 29.44 -5.97
N PRO A 146 20.73 29.05 -6.31
CA PRO A 146 21.08 28.67 -7.67
C PRO A 146 20.32 27.41 -8.08
N PHE A 147 19.40 27.57 -9.03
CA PHE A 147 18.50 26.51 -9.49
C PHE A 147 18.13 26.76 -10.95
N ASP A 148 18.45 25.77 -11.80
CA ASP A 148 18.21 25.81 -13.27
C ASP A 148 16.79 25.33 -13.58
N GLY A 149 15.79 25.94 -12.93
CA GLY A 149 14.37 25.71 -13.16
C GLY A 149 13.74 26.76 -14.09
N PRO A 150 12.40 26.81 -14.12
CA PRO A 150 11.47 26.00 -13.34
C PRO A 150 11.28 24.58 -13.84
N ILE A 151 10.95 23.68 -12.89
CA ILE A 151 10.47 22.34 -13.15
C ILE A 151 8.95 22.35 -13.11
N GLY A 152 8.32 21.86 -14.17
CA GLY A 152 6.87 21.59 -14.19
C GLY A 152 6.60 20.11 -14.07
N ALA A 153 5.46 19.74 -13.46
CA ALA A 153 5.04 18.36 -13.34
C ALA A 153 3.52 18.23 -13.55
N VAL A 154 3.11 17.08 -14.07
CA VAL A 154 1.72 16.69 -14.25
C VAL A 154 1.54 15.21 -13.88
N ARG A 155 0.39 14.85 -13.32
CA ARG A 155 -0.13 13.49 -13.33
C ARG A 155 -1.14 13.41 -14.46
N ILE A 156 -1.07 12.37 -15.29
CA ILE A 156 -2.08 12.05 -16.29
C ILE A 156 -2.57 10.62 -16.09
N ALA A 157 -3.86 10.39 -16.25
CA ALA A 157 -4.48 9.07 -16.16
C ALA A 157 -4.97 8.62 -17.53
N TYR A 158 -4.79 7.34 -17.86
CA TYR A 158 -5.26 6.77 -19.11
C TYR A 158 -6.63 6.13 -18.90
N SER A 159 -7.67 6.79 -19.43
CA SER A 159 -9.06 6.36 -19.25
C SER A 159 -9.35 5.02 -19.92
N ILE A 160 -10.46 4.41 -19.55
CA ILE A 160 -10.98 3.19 -20.19
C ILE A 160 -11.31 3.38 -21.68
N ASP A 161 -11.53 4.62 -22.11
CA ASP A 161 -11.80 4.99 -23.50
C ASP A 161 -10.52 5.29 -24.30
N GLY A 162 -9.34 5.21 -23.70
CA GLY A 162 -8.06 5.46 -24.37
C GLY A 162 -7.69 6.93 -24.51
N THR A 163 -8.11 7.80 -23.60
CA THR A 163 -7.76 9.22 -23.56
C THR A 163 -6.96 9.57 -22.30
N TRP A 164 -6.08 10.58 -22.40
CA TRP A 164 -5.29 11.06 -21.28
C TRP A 164 -6.02 12.18 -20.54
N ILE A 165 -6.24 12.01 -19.23
CA ILE A 165 -6.88 12.96 -18.32
C ILE A 165 -5.81 13.63 -17.47
N PRO A 166 -5.59 14.96 -17.56
CA PRO A 166 -4.59 15.66 -16.75
C PRO A 166 -5.08 15.95 -15.34
N HIS A 167 -4.17 15.89 -14.38
CA HIS A 167 -4.41 16.11 -12.95
C HIS A 167 -5.69 15.41 -12.46
N PRO A 168 -5.81 14.07 -12.68
CA PRO A 168 -7.02 13.34 -12.31
C PRO A 168 -7.30 13.49 -10.82
N SER A 169 -8.58 13.50 -10.45
CA SER A 169 -9.01 13.27 -9.08
C SER A 169 -8.66 11.84 -8.65
N TYR A 170 -8.73 11.54 -7.36
CA TYR A 170 -8.56 10.15 -6.87
C TYR A 170 -9.53 9.22 -7.58
N GLN A 171 -10.81 9.60 -7.71
CA GLN A 171 -11.82 8.79 -8.39
C GLN A 171 -11.49 8.58 -9.87
N GLU A 172 -11.14 9.63 -10.62
CA GLU A 172 -10.74 9.51 -12.03
C GLU A 172 -9.50 8.63 -12.21
N GLY A 173 -8.55 8.67 -11.26
CA GLY A 173 -7.41 7.77 -11.21
C GLY A 173 -7.83 6.31 -11.03
N ASP A 174 -8.66 6.01 -10.04
CA ASP A 174 -9.16 4.66 -9.73
C ASP A 174 -10.01 4.07 -10.86
N GLU A 175 -10.74 4.92 -11.60
CA GLU A 175 -11.56 4.54 -12.76
C GLU A 175 -10.72 4.44 -14.06
N SER A 176 -9.43 4.73 -14.02
CA SER A 176 -8.50 4.65 -15.16
C SER A 176 -7.72 3.34 -15.18
N THR A 177 -7.08 3.04 -16.31
CA THR A 177 -6.26 1.82 -16.45
C THR A 177 -4.81 2.03 -16.04
N PHE A 178 -4.32 3.29 -16.09
CA PHE A 178 -2.91 3.60 -15.85
C PHE A 178 -2.72 5.06 -15.47
N GLU A 179 -1.72 5.35 -14.65
CA GLU A 179 -1.32 6.70 -14.30
C GLU A 179 0.15 6.96 -14.58
N LEU A 180 0.46 8.16 -15.09
CA LEU A 180 1.81 8.68 -15.27
C LEU A 180 1.98 9.98 -14.49
N VAL A 181 3.01 10.07 -13.66
CA VAL A 181 3.56 11.32 -13.14
C VAL A 181 4.79 11.66 -13.97
N VAL A 182 4.77 12.81 -14.61
CA VAL A 182 5.86 13.29 -15.48
C VAL A 182 6.33 14.65 -14.99
N ALA A 183 7.64 14.82 -14.83
CA ALA A 183 8.25 16.10 -14.55
C ALA A 183 9.29 16.45 -15.63
N GLY A 184 9.37 17.73 -15.97
CA GLY A 184 10.28 18.21 -16.99
C GLY A 184 10.59 19.69 -16.85
N ARG A 185 11.56 20.16 -17.66
CA ARG A 185 11.92 21.57 -17.74
C ARG A 185 11.88 22.07 -19.17
N ALA A 186 11.70 23.37 -19.36
CA ALA A 186 11.77 24.00 -20.67
C ALA A 186 13.23 24.15 -21.11
N LEU A 187 13.49 23.89 -22.40
CA LEU A 187 14.83 24.04 -22.99
C LEU A 187 15.18 25.49 -23.37
N SER A 188 14.22 26.40 -23.25
CA SER A 188 14.44 27.85 -23.47
C SER A 188 13.44 28.66 -22.63
N ASP A 189 13.61 29.98 -22.65
CA ASP A 189 12.71 30.91 -21.94
C ASP A 189 11.42 31.24 -22.73
N ASP A 190 11.25 30.71 -23.94
CA ASP A 190 10.03 30.89 -24.74
C ASP A 190 8.84 30.16 -24.09
N ASP A 191 7.65 30.81 -24.10
CA ASP A 191 6.42 30.23 -23.55
C ASP A 191 5.99 28.92 -24.24
N ASN A 192 6.43 28.70 -25.49
CA ASN A 192 6.19 27.50 -26.28
C ASN A 192 7.42 26.58 -26.36
N ALA A 193 8.42 26.79 -25.49
CA ALA A 193 9.64 26.00 -25.45
C ALA A 193 9.38 24.49 -25.45
N GLU A 194 10.25 23.75 -26.09
CA GLU A 194 10.27 22.28 -25.98
C GLU A 194 10.55 21.88 -24.53
N ILE A 195 9.88 20.82 -24.08
CA ILE A 195 9.99 20.29 -22.72
C ILE A 195 10.90 19.06 -22.72
N ALA A 196 11.97 19.15 -21.95
CA ALA A 196 12.81 18.01 -21.60
C ALA A 196 12.19 17.21 -20.46
N ILE A 197 11.86 15.96 -20.70
CA ILE A 197 11.38 15.05 -19.64
C ILE A 197 12.57 14.65 -18.77
N MET A 198 12.47 14.85 -17.46
CA MET A 198 13.52 14.57 -16.48
C MET A 198 13.19 13.40 -15.57
N MET A 199 11.92 13.20 -15.26
CA MET A 199 11.47 12.15 -14.34
C MET A 199 10.12 11.62 -14.79
N VAL A 200 9.97 10.29 -14.72
CA VAL A 200 8.67 9.62 -14.84
C VAL A 200 8.50 8.63 -13.71
N GLU A 201 7.28 8.55 -13.19
CA GLU A 201 6.83 7.51 -12.28
C GLU A 201 5.45 7.07 -12.73
N ALA A 202 5.26 5.77 -13.02
CA ALA A 202 4.03 5.32 -13.62
C ALA A 202 3.64 3.92 -13.16
N GLY A 203 2.33 3.63 -13.21
CA GLY A 203 1.83 2.32 -12.89
C GLY A 203 0.36 2.10 -13.27
N GLY A 204 -0.01 0.85 -13.48
CA GLY A 204 -1.39 0.44 -13.65
C GLY A 204 -2.18 0.55 -12.36
N THR A 205 -3.47 0.79 -12.47
CA THR A 205 -4.40 0.84 -11.34
C THR A 205 -4.80 -0.56 -10.91
N GLU A 206 -5.39 -0.71 -9.73
CA GLU A 206 -5.82 -2.01 -9.20
C GLU A 206 -6.82 -2.72 -10.13
N ARG A 207 -7.72 -1.95 -10.78
CA ARG A 207 -8.76 -2.48 -11.66
C ARG A 207 -8.37 -2.54 -13.14
N SER A 208 -7.13 -2.21 -13.49
CA SER A 208 -6.69 -2.16 -14.91
C SER A 208 -7.02 -3.42 -15.68
N TRP A 209 -6.78 -4.60 -15.05
CA TRP A 209 -7.02 -5.88 -15.74
C TRP A 209 -8.49 -6.16 -15.98
N GLU A 210 -9.36 -5.81 -15.04
CA GLU A 210 -10.81 -5.91 -15.20
C GLU A 210 -11.30 -5.05 -16.36
N TYR A 211 -10.79 -3.83 -16.49
CA TYR A 211 -11.09 -2.94 -17.61
C TYR A 211 -10.58 -3.50 -18.94
N TYR A 212 -9.39 -4.12 -18.96
CA TYR A 212 -8.88 -4.81 -20.16
C TYR A 212 -9.76 -6.00 -20.58
N GLU A 213 -10.27 -6.78 -19.63
CA GLU A 213 -11.23 -7.86 -19.89
C GLU A 213 -12.57 -7.34 -20.42
N GLN A 214 -12.94 -6.10 -20.09
CA GLN A 214 -14.14 -5.41 -20.60
C GLN A 214 -13.91 -4.69 -21.94
N GLY A 215 -12.68 -4.70 -22.47
CA GLY A 215 -12.36 -4.16 -23.79
C GLY A 215 -11.63 -2.81 -23.78
N ALA A 216 -11.23 -2.29 -22.61
CA ALA A 216 -10.39 -1.12 -22.54
C ALA A 216 -9.03 -1.35 -23.24
N PRO A 217 -8.42 -0.34 -23.88
CA PRO A 217 -7.14 -0.50 -24.55
C PRO A 217 -6.02 -0.77 -23.54
N LYS A 218 -5.18 -1.78 -23.83
CA LYS A 218 -4.00 -2.08 -23.02
C LYS A 218 -2.94 -0.99 -23.18
N VAL A 219 -2.25 -0.67 -22.08
CA VAL A 219 -1.14 0.28 -22.10
C VAL A 219 0.11 -0.43 -22.60
N THR A 220 0.44 -0.16 -23.87
CA THR A 220 1.64 -0.63 -24.55
C THR A 220 2.76 0.40 -24.48
N GLU A 221 3.93 0.05 -24.99
CA GLU A 221 5.08 0.94 -25.10
C GLU A 221 4.76 2.17 -25.97
N GLU A 222 3.97 2.02 -27.02
CA GLU A 222 3.53 3.09 -27.92
C GLU A 222 2.59 4.05 -27.19
N VAL A 223 1.60 3.53 -26.43
CA VAL A 223 0.67 4.33 -25.63
C VAL A 223 1.44 5.18 -24.59
N LEU A 224 2.49 4.59 -23.99
CA LEU A 224 3.35 5.33 -23.06
C LEU A 224 4.12 6.45 -23.72
N ALA A 225 4.68 6.22 -24.89
CA ALA A 225 5.38 7.27 -25.66
C ALA A 225 4.43 8.43 -26.00
N ASP A 226 3.20 8.14 -26.44
CA ASP A 226 2.18 9.16 -26.71
C ASP A 226 1.77 9.92 -25.44
N GLY A 227 1.64 9.23 -24.29
CA GLY A 227 1.35 9.84 -22.99
C GLY A 227 2.44 10.79 -22.52
N LEU A 228 3.70 10.44 -22.73
CA LEU A 228 4.84 11.30 -22.40
C LEU A 228 4.87 12.57 -23.24
N GLU A 229 4.54 12.48 -24.53
CA GLU A 229 4.41 13.66 -25.39
C GLU A 229 3.20 14.53 -24.99
N ALA A 230 2.07 13.93 -24.67
CA ALA A 230 0.89 14.65 -24.21
C ALA A 230 1.16 15.44 -22.91
N ALA A 231 1.89 14.84 -21.96
CA ALA A 231 2.23 15.44 -20.67
C ALA A 231 2.99 16.78 -20.81
N LYS A 232 3.79 16.96 -21.87
CA LYS A 232 4.55 18.19 -22.12
C LYS A 232 3.67 19.45 -22.18
N THR A 233 2.41 19.33 -22.58
CA THR A 233 1.45 20.44 -22.61
C THR A 233 1.23 21.03 -21.22
N TRP A 234 0.86 20.20 -20.26
CA TRP A 234 0.55 20.64 -18.90
C TRP A 234 1.78 20.97 -18.07
N ILE A 235 2.91 20.30 -18.35
CA ILE A 235 4.22 20.69 -17.80
C ILE A 235 4.56 22.11 -18.20
N ARG A 236 4.37 22.48 -19.47
CA ARG A 236 4.60 23.85 -20.01
C ARG A 236 3.67 24.87 -19.35
N GLU A 237 2.38 24.54 -19.16
CA GLU A 237 1.44 25.41 -18.46
C GLU A 237 1.89 25.71 -17.02
N SER A 238 2.33 24.70 -16.29
CA SER A 238 2.86 24.87 -14.94
C SER A 238 4.14 25.69 -14.90
N ILE A 239 5.05 25.46 -15.83
CA ILE A 239 6.29 26.26 -15.98
C ILE A 239 5.96 27.74 -16.23
N ASN A 240 5.06 28.03 -17.16
CA ASN A 240 4.66 29.39 -17.50
C ASN A 240 3.95 30.10 -16.33
N LEU A 241 3.17 29.34 -15.52
CA LEU A 241 2.57 29.88 -14.31
C LEU A 241 3.64 30.25 -13.26
N GLN A 242 4.66 29.42 -13.09
CA GLN A 242 5.79 29.70 -12.19
C GLN A 242 6.60 30.92 -12.66
N ARG A 243 6.87 31.03 -13.97
CA ARG A 243 7.54 32.21 -14.58
C ARG A 243 6.76 33.50 -14.32
N ARG A 244 5.44 33.45 -14.43
CA ARG A 244 4.57 34.60 -14.11
C ARG A 244 4.68 34.98 -12.65
N LEU A 245 4.70 34.00 -11.71
CA LEU A 245 4.89 34.29 -10.29
C LEU A 245 6.23 35.02 -10.03
N VAL A 246 7.33 34.55 -10.63
CA VAL A 246 8.65 35.18 -10.50
C VAL A 246 8.66 36.59 -11.07
N ALA A 247 8.05 36.80 -12.24
CA ALA A 247 7.96 38.12 -12.87
C ALA A 247 7.16 39.14 -12.01
N GLU A 248 6.05 38.69 -11.40
CA GLU A 248 5.24 39.54 -10.53
C GLU A 248 5.90 39.76 -9.13
N ALA A 249 6.69 38.77 -8.67
CA ALA A 249 7.48 38.92 -7.43
C ALA A 249 8.60 39.99 -7.56
N GLY A 250 9.07 40.24 -8.77
CA GLY A 250 10.12 41.21 -9.07
C GLY A 250 11.52 40.63 -8.89
N PRO A 251 12.55 41.50 -8.91
CA PRO A 251 13.94 41.06 -8.90
C PRO A 251 14.28 40.36 -7.57
N ILE A 252 14.84 39.15 -7.67
CA ILE A 252 15.27 38.32 -6.54
C ILE A 252 16.80 38.43 -6.45
N ALA A 253 17.32 38.74 -5.25
CA ALA A 253 18.76 38.79 -5.02
C ALA A 253 19.33 37.34 -5.03
N PRO A 254 20.29 37.02 -5.91
CA PRO A 254 20.89 35.70 -5.92
C PRO A 254 21.69 35.43 -4.64
N VAL A 255 21.60 34.19 -4.15
CA VAL A 255 22.44 33.73 -3.02
C VAL A 255 23.86 33.51 -3.55
N SER A 256 24.84 34.12 -2.90
CA SER A 256 26.27 33.90 -3.22
C SER A 256 26.68 32.49 -2.77
N PHE A 257 27.41 31.78 -3.60
CA PHE A 257 27.93 30.43 -3.30
C PHE A 257 29.29 30.21 -3.99
N ASP A 258 30.05 29.27 -3.43
CA ASP A 258 31.32 28.84 -4.03
C ASP A 258 31.08 27.60 -4.88
N THR A 259 31.74 27.50 -6.02
CA THR A 259 31.73 26.32 -6.87
C THR A 259 32.95 25.48 -6.56
N PHE A 260 32.74 24.23 -6.24
CA PHE A 260 33.79 23.26 -5.92
C PHE A 260 33.99 22.31 -7.10
N SER A 261 35.26 22.16 -7.51
CA SER A 261 35.65 21.09 -8.40
C SER A 261 36.25 19.93 -7.61
N ASP A 262 35.99 18.70 -8.05
CA ASP A 262 36.58 17.51 -7.43
C ASP A 262 38.08 17.39 -7.73
N TYR A 263 38.55 18.03 -8.76
CA TYR A 263 39.96 18.10 -9.18
C TYR A 263 40.22 19.30 -10.06
N GLY A 264 41.46 19.77 -10.15
CA GLY A 264 41.91 20.79 -11.09
C GLY A 264 42.27 20.22 -12.47
N ASP A 265 42.16 21.04 -13.50
CA ASP A 265 42.50 20.63 -14.90
C ASP A 265 43.95 20.18 -15.02
N ASP A 266 44.87 20.75 -14.23
CA ASP A 266 46.29 20.37 -14.14
C ASP A 266 46.45 18.92 -13.69
N VAL A 267 45.72 18.51 -12.63
CA VAL A 267 45.73 17.13 -12.12
C VAL A 267 45.14 16.20 -13.15
N TYR A 268 43.97 16.58 -13.74
CA TYR A 268 43.29 15.70 -14.70
C TYR A 268 44.16 15.43 -15.93
N ALA A 269 44.79 16.46 -16.52
CA ALA A 269 45.67 16.31 -17.68
C ALA A 269 46.85 15.35 -17.40
N ARG A 270 47.43 15.39 -16.18
CA ARG A 270 48.50 14.46 -15.79
C ARG A 270 48.01 13.06 -15.55
N VAL A 271 46.85 12.91 -14.89
CA VAL A 271 46.20 11.60 -14.67
C VAL A 271 45.82 10.98 -16.03
N GLU A 272 45.24 11.71 -16.96
CA GLU A 272 44.90 11.25 -18.31
C GLU A 272 46.15 10.76 -19.06
N ALA A 273 47.25 11.55 -19.01
CA ALA A 273 48.47 11.22 -19.70
C ALA A 273 49.14 9.90 -19.28
N ILE A 274 49.11 9.57 -17.99
CA ILE A 274 49.74 8.34 -17.47
C ILE A 274 48.74 7.24 -17.14
N GLY A 275 47.47 7.58 -16.97
CA GLY A 275 46.41 6.65 -16.49
C GLY A 275 45.58 6.01 -17.58
N THR A 276 45.60 6.58 -18.83
CA THR A 276 44.74 6.08 -19.91
C THR A 276 44.97 4.59 -20.21
N GLU A 277 46.22 4.14 -20.27
CA GLU A 277 46.53 2.72 -20.52
C GLU A 277 46.18 1.80 -19.34
N PRO A 278 46.66 1.99 -18.09
CA PRO A 278 46.39 1.07 -16.99
C PRO A 278 44.94 1.07 -16.58
N VAL A 279 44.26 2.23 -16.53
CA VAL A 279 42.82 2.34 -16.18
C VAL A 279 41.97 1.76 -17.32
N GLY A 280 42.34 2.01 -18.58
CA GLY A 280 41.67 1.43 -19.74
C GLY A 280 41.75 -0.10 -19.74
N HIS A 281 42.95 -0.67 -19.46
CA HIS A 281 43.13 -2.10 -19.34
C HIS A 281 42.24 -2.70 -18.22
N ALA A 282 42.26 -2.12 -17.01
CA ALA A 282 41.40 -2.54 -15.90
C ALA A 282 39.91 -2.51 -16.29
N GLY A 283 39.48 -1.48 -17.05
CA GLY A 283 38.10 -1.35 -17.55
C GLY A 283 37.66 -2.42 -18.56
N THR A 284 38.60 -3.25 -19.10
CA THR A 284 38.26 -4.37 -20.00
C THR A 284 38.01 -5.71 -19.28
N ILE A 285 38.30 -5.77 -17.99
CA ILE A 285 38.18 -7.03 -17.19
C ILE A 285 36.68 -7.25 -16.87
N ALA A 286 36.15 -8.37 -17.37
CA ALA A 286 34.71 -8.70 -17.20
C ALA A 286 34.36 -9.01 -15.73
N ASP A 287 35.23 -9.75 -15.02
CA ASP A 287 35.01 -10.08 -13.61
C ASP A 287 35.07 -8.82 -12.72
N LYS A 288 34.02 -8.60 -11.92
CA LYS A 288 33.88 -7.40 -11.06
C LYS A 288 34.99 -7.30 -10.01
N THR A 289 35.35 -8.41 -9.36
CA THR A 289 36.32 -8.43 -8.28
C THR A 289 37.71 -8.11 -8.82
N LEU A 290 38.14 -8.83 -9.85
CA LEU A 290 39.44 -8.62 -10.52
C LEU A 290 39.53 -7.21 -11.11
N ARG A 291 38.46 -6.72 -11.76
CA ARG A 291 38.41 -5.34 -12.28
C ARG A 291 38.60 -4.30 -11.18
N ASN A 292 37.94 -4.48 -10.03
CA ASN A 292 38.09 -3.56 -8.90
C ASN A 292 39.51 -3.59 -8.31
N GLU A 293 40.12 -4.78 -8.19
CA GLU A 293 41.50 -4.95 -7.72
C GLU A 293 42.50 -4.27 -8.68
N GLU A 294 42.37 -4.50 -9.99
CA GLU A 294 43.23 -3.86 -10.98
C GLU A 294 43.03 -2.35 -11.08
N THR A 295 41.79 -1.87 -10.96
CA THR A 295 41.51 -0.42 -10.91
C THR A 295 42.11 0.23 -9.67
N ALA A 296 42.07 -0.45 -8.51
CA ALA A 296 42.68 0.02 -7.28
C ALA A 296 44.24 0.06 -7.42
N ALA A 297 44.85 -1.01 -7.95
CA ALA A 297 46.28 -1.07 -8.20
C ALA A 297 46.75 0.03 -9.18
N ALA A 298 46.02 0.23 -10.27
CA ALA A 298 46.29 1.34 -11.20
C ALA A 298 46.18 2.71 -10.52
N THR A 299 45.16 2.92 -9.68
CA THR A 299 44.96 4.16 -8.92
C THR A 299 46.12 4.41 -7.95
N GLU A 300 46.56 3.39 -7.20
CA GLU A 300 47.71 3.51 -6.29
C GLU A 300 49.00 3.84 -7.04
N ALA A 301 49.27 3.18 -8.17
CA ALA A 301 50.46 3.45 -9.01
C ALA A 301 50.47 4.88 -9.55
N ILE A 302 49.32 5.39 -10.01
CA ILE A 302 49.16 6.77 -10.49
C ILE A 302 49.38 7.74 -9.31
N MET A 303 48.77 7.48 -8.16
CA MET A 303 48.99 8.31 -6.96
C MET A 303 50.44 8.37 -6.54
N ALA A 304 51.15 7.23 -6.52
CA ALA A 304 52.56 7.19 -6.19
C ALA A 304 53.45 7.98 -7.19
N THR A 305 53.13 7.88 -8.48
CA THR A 305 53.85 8.62 -9.54
C THR A 305 53.66 10.12 -9.45
N LEU A 306 52.50 10.59 -9.06
CA LEU A 306 52.14 12.00 -8.99
C LEU A 306 52.30 12.64 -7.58
N ALA A 307 52.74 11.84 -6.57
CA ALA A 307 52.84 12.30 -5.19
C ALA A 307 53.76 13.51 -5.01
N ASP A 308 54.90 13.54 -5.67
CA ASP A 308 55.88 14.65 -5.61
C ASP A 308 55.45 15.89 -6.45
N GLU A 309 54.66 15.67 -7.53
CA GLU A 309 54.13 16.74 -8.41
C GLU A 309 52.96 17.48 -7.79
N PHE A 310 52.11 16.73 -7.06
CA PHE A 310 50.89 17.27 -6.42
C PHE A 310 50.84 16.90 -4.92
N PRO A 311 51.71 17.46 -4.08
CA PRO A 311 51.71 17.22 -2.64
C PRO A 311 50.34 17.64 -2.05
N ASP A 312 49.79 16.84 -1.14
CA ASP A 312 48.53 17.06 -0.43
C ASP A 312 47.23 17.07 -1.29
N ARG A 313 47.34 16.75 -2.61
CA ARG A 313 46.18 16.70 -3.54
C ARG A 313 45.76 15.26 -3.91
N GLN A 314 46.00 14.31 -3.03
CA GLN A 314 45.71 12.88 -3.30
C GLN A 314 44.21 12.63 -3.54
N GLY A 315 43.32 13.38 -2.91
CA GLY A 315 41.87 13.34 -3.12
C GLY A 315 41.49 13.72 -4.57
N GLU A 316 42.13 14.78 -5.11
CA GLU A 316 41.92 15.20 -6.49
C GLU A 316 42.42 14.18 -7.51
N ILE A 317 43.58 13.55 -7.27
CA ILE A 317 44.10 12.50 -8.13
C ILE A 317 43.11 11.31 -8.20
N LYS A 318 42.58 10.87 -7.05
CA LYS A 318 41.55 9.80 -7.02
C LYS A 318 40.29 10.18 -7.79
N ALA A 319 39.80 11.40 -7.60
CA ALA A 319 38.63 11.90 -8.31
C ALA A 319 38.87 12.01 -9.84
N ALA A 320 40.05 12.46 -10.24
CA ALA A 320 40.46 12.49 -11.63
C ALA A 320 40.57 11.11 -12.27
N VAL A 321 41.12 10.10 -11.55
CA VAL A 321 41.16 8.70 -12.01
C VAL A 321 39.75 8.15 -12.18
N ARG A 322 38.83 8.44 -11.26
CA ARG A 322 37.42 8.03 -11.38
C ARG A 322 36.76 8.64 -12.62
N SER A 323 37.02 9.93 -12.87
CA SER A 323 36.51 10.61 -14.05
C SER A 323 37.09 10.06 -15.35
N LEU A 324 38.39 9.76 -15.37
CA LEU A 324 39.05 9.08 -16.51
C LEU A 324 38.44 7.68 -16.75
N ASN A 325 38.25 6.89 -15.71
CA ASN A 325 37.62 5.58 -15.81
C ASN A 325 36.19 5.68 -16.40
N LYS A 326 35.39 6.62 -15.89
CA LYS A 326 34.06 6.92 -16.44
C LYS A 326 34.15 7.24 -17.94
N LYS A 327 35.05 8.14 -18.35
CA LYS A 327 35.25 8.52 -19.76
C LYS A 327 35.62 7.32 -20.63
N LEU A 328 36.59 6.49 -20.20
CA LEU A 328 37.08 5.37 -21.00
C LEU A 328 36.00 4.27 -21.16
N ILE A 329 35.21 4.01 -20.13
CA ILE A 329 34.07 3.07 -20.20
C ILE A 329 33.00 3.60 -21.18
N ARG A 330 32.62 4.87 -21.08
CA ARG A 330 31.64 5.49 -21.98
C ARG A 330 32.12 5.49 -23.42
N ASP A 331 33.35 5.87 -23.64
CA ASP A 331 33.99 5.83 -24.96
C ASP A 331 33.96 4.43 -25.58
N ARG A 332 34.24 3.38 -24.80
CA ARG A 332 34.19 1.98 -25.23
C ARG A 332 32.77 1.56 -25.64
N ILE A 333 31.78 1.92 -24.83
CA ILE A 333 30.36 1.64 -25.13
C ILE A 333 29.94 2.30 -26.43
N ILE A 334 30.26 3.58 -26.62
CA ILE A 334 29.90 4.34 -27.85
C ILE A 334 30.63 3.84 -29.08
N LYS A 335 31.97 3.61 -29.00
CA LYS A 335 32.81 3.31 -30.15
C LYS A 335 32.83 1.85 -30.55
N GLU A 336 32.76 0.94 -29.56
CA GLU A 336 32.93 -0.49 -29.75
C GLU A 336 31.64 -1.29 -29.52
N GLY A 337 30.61 -0.70 -28.89
CA GLY A 337 29.40 -1.40 -28.51
C GLY A 337 29.60 -2.43 -27.37
N LEU A 338 30.76 -2.35 -26.68
CA LEU A 338 31.14 -3.28 -25.61
C LEU A 338 31.01 -2.64 -24.23
N ARG A 339 30.38 -3.37 -23.32
CA ARG A 339 30.09 -2.93 -21.96
C ARG A 339 31.24 -3.33 -20.99
N ILE A 340 31.13 -2.84 -19.75
CA ILE A 340 32.14 -3.06 -18.71
C ILE A 340 32.40 -4.55 -18.39
N ASP A 341 31.40 -5.41 -18.55
CA ASP A 341 31.48 -6.86 -18.35
C ASP A 341 31.64 -7.67 -19.65
N GLY A 342 31.90 -6.98 -20.78
CA GLY A 342 32.11 -7.60 -22.07
C GLY A 342 30.85 -7.94 -22.86
N ARG A 343 29.65 -7.69 -22.31
CA ARG A 343 28.39 -7.85 -23.03
C ARG A 343 28.22 -6.77 -24.12
N THR A 344 27.41 -7.09 -25.13
CA THR A 344 26.85 -6.09 -26.05
C THR A 344 25.75 -5.26 -25.40
N THR A 345 25.31 -4.21 -26.10
CA THR A 345 24.31 -3.27 -25.55
C THR A 345 22.94 -3.88 -25.26
N THR A 346 22.58 -4.99 -25.92
CA THR A 346 21.27 -5.66 -25.79
C THR A 346 21.29 -6.96 -24.98
N GLU A 347 22.47 -7.45 -24.63
CA GLU A 347 22.61 -8.71 -23.88
C GLU A 347 22.20 -8.57 -22.43
N ILE A 348 21.47 -9.60 -21.93
CA ILE A 348 21.06 -9.75 -20.54
C ILE A 348 22.06 -10.70 -19.84
N ARG A 349 22.38 -10.44 -18.58
CA ARG A 349 23.15 -11.33 -17.73
C ARG A 349 22.47 -12.71 -17.61
N PRO A 350 23.21 -13.78 -17.26
CA PRO A 350 22.62 -15.09 -16.98
C PRO A 350 21.48 -14.99 -15.98
N LEU A 351 20.35 -15.63 -16.29
CA LEU A 351 19.14 -15.62 -15.49
C LEU A 351 18.90 -16.99 -14.86
N SER A 352 18.45 -17.03 -13.62
CA SER A 352 17.89 -18.22 -13.00
C SER A 352 16.70 -17.85 -12.11
N ALA A 353 15.77 -18.79 -11.98
CA ALA A 353 14.59 -18.66 -11.13
C ALA A 353 14.32 -20.00 -10.44
N GLU A 354 14.00 -19.96 -9.15
CA GLU A 354 13.69 -21.12 -8.34
C GLU A 354 12.50 -20.79 -7.43
N VAL A 355 11.61 -21.75 -7.21
CA VAL A 355 10.46 -21.61 -6.30
C VAL A 355 10.54 -22.66 -5.18
N ASP A 356 9.75 -22.46 -4.11
CA ASP A 356 9.66 -23.40 -2.97
C ASP A 356 10.89 -23.53 -2.10
N LEU A 357 11.64 -22.46 -1.93
CA LEU A 357 12.86 -22.47 -1.09
C LEU A 357 12.58 -22.75 0.38
N PHE A 358 11.46 -22.28 0.91
CA PHE A 358 11.15 -22.33 2.34
C PHE A 358 9.87 -23.12 2.62
N PRO A 359 9.96 -24.32 3.22
CA PRO A 359 8.80 -25.22 3.42
C PRO A 359 7.68 -24.64 4.29
N THR A 360 7.99 -23.68 5.16
CA THR A 360 7.01 -23.06 6.06
C THR A 360 6.39 -21.78 5.50
N ALA A 361 6.94 -21.22 4.41
CA ALA A 361 6.39 -20.06 3.72
C ALA A 361 5.16 -20.47 2.90
N HIS A 362 4.25 -19.52 2.68
CA HIS A 362 3.08 -19.78 1.82
C HIS A 362 3.45 -19.80 0.34
N GLY A 363 4.42 -18.98 -0.06
CA GLY A 363 5.10 -19.03 -1.35
C GLY A 363 6.49 -18.40 -1.21
N SER A 364 7.48 -18.95 -1.88
CA SER A 364 8.86 -18.42 -1.86
C SER A 364 9.52 -18.61 -3.21
N ALA A 365 10.35 -17.63 -3.60
CA ALA A 365 11.10 -17.68 -4.84
C ALA A 365 12.46 -17.01 -4.68
N LEU A 366 13.45 -17.51 -5.40
CA LEU A 366 14.73 -16.88 -5.67
C LEU A 366 14.76 -16.47 -7.13
N PHE A 367 15.00 -15.19 -7.39
CA PHE A 367 15.31 -14.70 -8.73
C PHE A 367 16.75 -14.18 -8.75
N GLN A 368 17.52 -14.66 -9.71
CA GLN A 368 18.91 -14.26 -9.89
C GLN A 368 19.18 -13.77 -11.30
N ARG A 369 19.95 -12.70 -11.41
CA ARG A 369 20.41 -12.11 -12.66
C ARG A 369 21.88 -11.69 -12.52
N GLY A 370 22.78 -12.48 -13.08
CA GLY A 370 24.21 -12.37 -12.79
C GLY A 370 24.45 -12.48 -11.30
N GLU A 371 25.12 -11.49 -10.70
CA GLU A 371 25.40 -11.43 -9.25
C GLU A 371 24.22 -10.87 -8.43
N THR A 372 23.18 -10.32 -9.07
CA THR A 372 22.03 -9.80 -8.34
C THR A 372 21.10 -10.93 -7.94
N GLN A 373 20.84 -11.09 -6.64
CA GLN A 373 19.97 -12.11 -6.06
C GLN A 373 18.91 -11.47 -5.17
N VAL A 374 17.66 -11.86 -5.38
CA VAL A 374 16.52 -11.46 -4.53
C VAL A 374 15.70 -12.68 -4.17
N VAL A 375 15.51 -12.90 -2.88
CA VAL A 375 14.51 -13.81 -2.36
C VAL A 375 13.23 -13.04 -2.15
N ASN A 376 12.11 -13.58 -2.63
CA ASN A 376 10.78 -13.05 -2.35
C ASN A 376 9.92 -14.09 -1.64
N VAL A 377 9.18 -13.65 -0.63
CA VAL A 377 8.30 -14.50 0.17
C VAL A 377 6.91 -13.90 0.22
N THR A 378 5.92 -14.68 -0.20
CA THR A 378 4.50 -14.35 -0.11
C THR A 378 3.89 -14.95 1.15
N THR A 379 3.14 -14.14 1.90
CA THR A 379 2.33 -14.56 3.05
C THR A 379 0.88 -14.19 2.80
N LEU A 380 0.00 -15.15 2.97
CA LEU A 380 -1.45 -15.01 2.87
C LEU A 380 -2.05 -14.86 4.26
N GLY A 381 -2.93 -13.88 4.46
CA GLY A 381 -3.57 -13.60 5.75
C GLY A 381 -5.08 -13.41 5.62
N MET A 382 -5.77 -13.33 6.76
CA MET A 382 -7.20 -12.97 6.80
C MET A 382 -7.40 -11.51 6.36
N PRO A 383 -8.54 -11.11 5.76
CA PRO A 383 -8.82 -9.74 5.34
C PRO A 383 -8.62 -8.69 6.44
N ARG A 384 -8.91 -9.01 7.69
CA ARG A 384 -8.66 -8.12 8.84
C ARG A 384 -7.17 -7.81 9.10
N MET A 385 -6.25 -8.47 8.38
CA MET A 385 -4.80 -8.22 8.41
C MET A 385 -4.37 -7.19 7.37
N ASP A 386 -5.31 -6.57 6.67
CA ASP A 386 -5.04 -5.46 5.79
C ASP A 386 -4.32 -4.35 6.56
N GLN A 387 -3.37 -3.68 5.89
CA GLN A 387 -2.66 -2.56 6.48
C GLN A 387 -3.60 -1.36 6.60
N LEU A 388 -3.86 -0.92 7.82
CA LEU A 388 -4.60 0.33 8.06
C LEU A 388 -3.72 1.52 7.69
N LEU A 389 -4.28 2.47 6.94
CA LEU A 389 -3.62 3.68 6.48
C LEU A 389 -4.12 4.88 7.30
N ASP A 390 -3.23 5.48 8.10
CA ASP A 390 -3.51 6.72 8.85
C ASP A 390 -2.88 7.90 8.09
N THR A 391 -3.45 8.19 6.90
CA THR A 391 -2.97 9.21 5.96
C THR A 391 -4.03 10.28 5.72
N ILE A 392 -3.67 11.30 4.94
CA ILE A 392 -4.61 12.36 4.49
C ILE A 392 -5.28 12.02 3.16
N SER A 393 -4.95 10.90 2.53
CA SER A 393 -5.64 10.38 1.35
C SER A 393 -7.02 9.77 1.71
N PRO A 394 -7.89 9.52 0.72
CA PRO A 394 -9.15 8.82 0.95
C PRO A 394 -8.99 7.36 1.35
N ASP A 395 -7.88 6.72 1.00
CA ASP A 395 -7.63 5.31 1.31
C ASP A 395 -7.48 5.06 2.80
N GLU A 396 -8.23 4.09 3.33
CA GLU A 396 -8.21 3.72 4.75
C GLU A 396 -7.44 2.42 5.02
N SER A 397 -7.28 1.57 4.01
CA SER A 397 -6.57 0.31 4.14
C SER A 397 -5.93 -0.15 2.83
N LYS A 398 -4.98 -1.05 2.94
CA LYS A 398 -4.29 -1.66 1.82
C LYS A 398 -4.18 -3.17 2.03
N ARG A 399 -4.78 -3.95 1.12
CA ARG A 399 -4.80 -5.41 1.15
C ARG A 399 -3.52 -6.05 0.62
N TYR A 400 -2.96 -5.48 -0.45
CA TYR A 400 -1.72 -5.93 -1.09
C TYR A 400 -0.55 -5.06 -0.64
N MET A 401 0.44 -5.67 0.02
CA MET A 401 1.58 -5.00 0.63
C MET A 401 2.87 -5.60 0.09
N HIS A 402 3.81 -4.76 -0.35
CA HIS A 402 5.14 -5.20 -0.74
C HIS A 402 6.23 -4.48 0.07
N HIS A 403 6.96 -5.21 0.88
CA HIS A 403 8.09 -4.72 1.65
C HIS A 403 9.41 -5.14 0.98
N TYR A 404 10.38 -4.24 0.99
CA TYR A 404 11.67 -4.43 0.37
C TYR A 404 12.78 -4.13 1.37
N ASN A 405 13.74 -5.04 1.52
CA ASN A 405 14.87 -4.94 2.43
C ASN A 405 16.19 -4.99 1.64
N PHE A 406 17.09 -4.06 1.98
CA PHE A 406 18.41 -3.95 1.34
C PHE A 406 19.49 -3.91 2.42
N PRO A 407 19.87 -5.07 2.98
CA PRO A 407 20.89 -5.16 4.02
C PRO A 407 22.29 -4.83 3.50
N PRO A 408 23.21 -4.29 4.33
CA PRO A 408 24.55 -3.92 3.90
C PRO A 408 25.38 -5.06 3.27
N PHE A 409 25.20 -6.29 3.75
CA PHE A 409 25.91 -7.44 3.18
C PHE A 409 25.59 -7.71 1.71
N SER A 410 24.43 -7.22 1.21
CA SER A 410 24.06 -7.39 -0.20
C SER A 410 25.00 -6.67 -1.17
N THR A 411 25.73 -5.68 -0.71
CA THR A 411 26.80 -4.98 -1.46
C THR A 411 28.21 -5.37 -0.99
N GLY A 412 28.33 -6.29 -0.04
CA GLY A 412 29.60 -6.65 0.58
C GLY A 412 30.08 -5.67 1.63
N GLU A 413 29.21 -4.79 2.11
CA GLU A 413 29.54 -3.74 3.07
C GLU A 413 29.13 -4.12 4.49
N THR A 414 29.77 -3.49 5.48
CA THR A 414 29.33 -3.53 6.87
C THR A 414 28.44 -2.32 7.17
N GLY A 415 27.43 -2.47 8.03
CA GLY A 415 26.57 -1.35 8.40
C GLY A 415 25.56 -1.69 9.48
N PHE A 416 24.96 -0.65 10.04
CA PHE A 416 23.91 -0.83 11.03
C PHE A 416 22.56 -1.17 10.37
N MET A 417 21.92 -2.23 10.85
CA MET A 417 20.52 -2.57 10.49
C MET A 417 19.58 -1.64 11.25
N ARG A 418 19.12 -0.60 10.57
CA ARG A 418 18.07 0.32 11.05
C ARG A 418 16.82 0.08 10.21
N GLY A 419 15.67 0.59 10.62
CA GLY A 419 14.43 0.45 9.83
C GLY A 419 14.58 0.90 8.36
N PRO A 420 13.55 0.67 7.51
CA PRO A 420 13.64 0.92 6.08
C PRO A 420 13.98 2.39 5.79
N LYS A 421 14.88 2.61 4.84
CA LYS A 421 15.28 3.92 4.36
C LYS A 421 14.37 4.35 3.20
N ARG A 422 14.38 5.64 2.84
CA ARG A 422 13.59 6.19 1.71
C ARG A 422 13.78 5.43 0.39
N ARG A 423 15.00 4.90 0.13
CA ARG A 423 15.28 4.08 -1.06
C ARG A 423 14.52 2.75 -1.02
N GLU A 424 14.50 2.10 0.12
CA GLU A 424 13.83 0.80 0.31
C GLU A 424 12.31 0.93 0.14
N ILE A 425 11.72 1.99 0.69
CA ILE A 425 10.30 2.30 0.50
C ILE A 425 9.99 2.55 -0.99
N GLY A 426 10.80 3.35 -1.69
CA GLY A 426 10.60 3.61 -3.11
C GLY A 426 10.74 2.38 -4.00
N HIS A 427 11.71 1.48 -3.71
CA HIS A 427 11.88 0.22 -4.45
C HIS A 427 10.74 -0.76 -4.18
N GLY A 428 10.27 -0.83 -2.93
CA GLY A 428 9.12 -1.64 -2.53
C GLY A 428 7.85 -1.22 -3.28
N LEU A 429 7.56 0.10 -3.33
CA LEU A 429 6.41 0.62 -4.04
C LEU A 429 6.46 0.35 -5.55
N LEU A 430 7.63 0.52 -6.19
CA LEU A 430 7.75 0.23 -7.63
C LEU A 430 7.42 -1.24 -7.93
N ALA A 431 7.88 -2.16 -7.09
CA ALA A 431 7.56 -3.57 -7.23
C ALA A 431 6.09 -3.88 -6.89
N GLU A 432 5.51 -3.19 -5.92
CA GLU A 432 4.08 -3.28 -5.59
C GLU A 432 3.21 -2.82 -6.76
N ARG A 433 3.45 -1.61 -7.29
CA ARG A 433 2.72 -1.07 -8.44
C ARG A 433 2.83 -1.94 -9.68
N ALA A 434 4.00 -2.56 -9.89
CA ALA A 434 4.22 -3.43 -11.04
C ALA A 434 3.28 -4.64 -11.06
N LEU A 435 2.89 -5.17 -9.90
CA LEU A 435 2.02 -6.35 -9.80
C LEU A 435 0.57 -6.02 -9.46
N LEU A 436 0.28 -4.82 -8.95
CA LEU A 436 -1.06 -4.40 -8.54
C LEU A 436 -2.13 -4.70 -9.60
N PRO A 437 -1.93 -4.42 -10.91
CA PRO A 437 -2.92 -4.70 -11.96
C PRO A 437 -3.27 -6.17 -12.15
N VAL A 438 -2.36 -7.07 -11.79
CA VAL A 438 -2.53 -8.53 -12.02
C VAL A 438 -2.91 -9.31 -10.76
N VAL A 439 -2.89 -8.67 -9.59
CA VAL A 439 -3.34 -9.28 -8.34
C VAL A 439 -4.87 -9.47 -8.42
N PRO A 440 -5.41 -10.65 -8.04
CA PRO A 440 -6.85 -10.88 -8.09
C PRO A 440 -7.61 -9.97 -7.13
N SER A 441 -8.85 -9.62 -7.45
CA SER A 441 -9.70 -8.81 -6.58
C SER A 441 -10.04 -9.51 -5.25
N LYS A 442 -10.51 -8.76 -4.25
CA LYS A 442 -10.89 -9.30 -2.93
C LYS A 442 -12.01 -10.32 -3.03
N GLU A 443 -12.95 -10.13 -3.96
CA GLU A 443 -14.08 -11.02 -4.21
C GLU A 443 -13.62 -12.37 -4.77
N THR A 444 -12.61 -12.35 -5.64
CA THR A 444 -12.07 -13.58 -6.27
C THR A 444 -11.11 -14.32 -5.34
N PHE A 445 -10.32 -13.58 -4.56
CA PHE A 445 -9.28 -14.14 -3.69
C PHE A 445 -9.21 -13.35 -2.37
N PRO A 446 -10.02 -13.71 -1.35
CA PRO A 446 -10.26 -12.91 -0.15
C PRO A 446 -9.13 -13.01 0.89
N TYR A 447 -7.88 -12.80 0.47
CA TYR A 447 -6.72 -12.81 1.34
C TYR A 447 -6.06 -11.44 1.41
N ALA A 448 -5.59 -11.04 2.59
CA ALA A 448 -4.55 -10.04 2.72
C ALA A 448 -3.23 -10.64 2.19
N LEU A 449 -2.54 -9.89 1.33
CA LEU A 449 -1.33 -10.34 0.65
C LEU A 449 -0.12 -9.53 1.15
N ARG A 450 0.85 -10.19 1.77
CA ARG A 450 2.10 -9.54 2.17
C ARG A 450 3.28 -10.21 1.48
N LEU A 451 3.97 -9.44 0.66
CA LEU A 451 5.22 -9.84 0.01
C LEU A 451 6.40 -9.17 0.69
N VAL A 452 7.50 -9.91 0.79
CA VAL A 452 8.77 -9.38 1.28
C VAL A 452 9.87 -9.77 0.29
N SER A 453 10.54 -8.76 -0.25
CA SER A 453 11.75 -8.93 -1.07
C SER A 453 12.98 -8.67 -0.21
N ASP A 454 13.80 -9.69 -0.01
CA ASP A 454 15.09 -9.59 0.66
C ASP A 454 16.22 -9.67 -0.37
N VAL A 455 16.99 -8.60 -0.51
CA VAL A 455 18.12 -8.53 -1.43
C VAL A 455 19.32 -9.24 -0.80
N LEU A 456 19.74 -10.35 -1.40
CA LEU A 456 20.89 -11.13 -0.91
C LEU A 456 22.22 -10.69 -1.52
N ALA A 457 22.19 -10.29 -2.81
CA ALA A 457 23.33 -9.72 -3.50
C ALA A 457 22.88 -8.68 -4.52
N SER A 458 23.65 -7.61 -4.70
CA SER A 458 23.31 -6.48 -5.57
C SER A 458 24.47 -6.08 -6.49
N ASN A 459 24.21 -6.14 -7.80
CA ASN A 459 25.00 -5.49 -8.83
C ASN A 459 24.09 -4.87 -9.90
N GLY A 460 23.23 -3.93 -9.46
CA GLY A 460 22.25 -3.21 -10.31
C GLY A 460 20.86 -3.85 -10.35
N SER A 461 19.87 -2.98 -10.39
CA SER A 461 18.43 -3.27 -10.60
C SER A 461 17.80 -4.35 -9.72
N THR A 462 17.98 -4.25 -8.43
CA THR A 462 17.34 -5.14 -7.45
C THR A 462 15.82 -4.97 -7.38
N SER A 463 15.28 -3.78 -7.66
CA SER A 463 13.83 -3.55 -7.71
C SER A 463 13.14 -4.38 -8.81
N MET A 464 13.75 -4.47 -9.99
CA MET A 464 13.21 -5.28 -11.09
C MET A 464 13.40 -6.79 -10.84
N ALA A 465 14.45 -7.20 -10.15
CA ALA A 465 14.58 -8.56 -9.65
C ALA A 465 13.50 -8.90 -8.61
N SER A 466 13.12 -7.92 -7.77
CA SER A 466 12.00 -8.05 -6.82
C SER A 466 10.65 -8.24 -7.52
N VAL A 467 10.39 -7.54 -8.62
CA VAL A 467 9.18 -7.75 -9.45
C VAL A 467 9.10 -9.20 -9.94
N CYS A 468 10.20 -9.72 -10.49
CA CYS A 468 10.27 -11.11 -10.97
C CYS A 468 10.08 -12.11 -9.82
N GLY A 469 10.78 -11.93 -8.70
CA GLY A 469 10.65 -12.76 -7.50
C GLY A 469 9.24 -12.74 -6.92
N SER A 470 8.57 -11.59 -6.94
CA SER A 470 7.20 -11.42 -6.45
C SER A 470 6.19 -12.19 -7.31
N THR A 471 6.30 -12.10 -8.64
CA THR A 471 5.50 -12.91 -9.55
C THR A 471 5.63 -14.39 -9.23
N LEU A 472 6.86 -14.89 -9.12
CA LEU A 472 7.15 -16.30 -8.86
C LEU A 472 6.60 -16.76 -7.50
N SER A 473 6.78 -15.95 -6.45
CA SER A 473 6.33 -16.29 -5.10
C SER A 473 4.81 -16.27 -4.95
N LEU A 474 4.11 -15.34 -5.65
CA LEU A 474 2.66 -15.31 -5.72
C LEU A 474 2.11 -16.56 -6.42
N MET A 475 2.67 -16.92 -7.57
CA MET A 475 2.29 -18.13 -8.31
C MET A 475 2.54 -19.40 -7.48
N ALA A 476 3.68 -19.47 -6.78
CA ALA A 476 4.01 -20.57 -5.87
C ALA A 476 3.08 -20.65 -4.65
N ALA A 477 2.57 -19.50 -4.19
CA ALA A 477 1.60 -19.44 -3.08
C ALA A 477 0.18 -19.87 -3.49
N GLY A 478 -0.09 -20.06 -4.79
CA GLY A 478 -1.43 -20.36 -5.30
C GLY A 478 -2.31 -19.13 -5.45
N VAL A 479 -1.72 -17.93 -5.57
CA VAL A 479 -2.46 -16.71 -5.88
C VAL A 479 -2.76 -16.69 -7.38
N PRO A 480 -4.03 -16.64 -7.81
CA PRO A 480 -4.41 -16.69 -9.22
C PRO A 480 -4.21 -15.32 -9.89
N ILE A 481 -2.93 -14.89 -10.01
CA ILE A 481 -2.61 -13.65 -10.71
C ILE A 481 -3.05 -13.72 -12.16
N LYS A 482 -3.51 -12.60 -12.70
CA LYS A 482 -4.07 -12.51 -14.06
C LYS A 482 -3.04 -12.79 -15.16
N ALA A 483 -1.79 -12.38 -14.94
CA ALA A 483 -0.66 -12.66 -15.83
C ALA A 483 0.67 -12.53 -15.09
N PRO A 484 1.73 -13.23 -15.48
CA PRO A 484 3.06 -13.03 -14.92
C PRO A 484 3.65 -11.68 -15.37
N VAL A 485 4.31 -11.01 -14.44
CA VAL A 485 4.98 -9.72 -14.64
C VAL A 485 6.49 -9.90 -14.47
N ALA A 486 7.25 -9.39 -15.42
CA ALA A 486 8.72 -9.29 -15.35
C ALA A 486 9.18 -7.83 -15.40
N GLY A 487 10.35 -7.57 -14.84
CA GLY A 487 10.96 -6.24 -14.84
C GLY A 487 12.37 -6.26 -15.36
N ILE A 488 12.75 -5.16 -16.06
CA ILE A 488 14.09 -4.93 -16.58
C ILE A 488 14.52 -3.48 -16.32
N ALA A 489 15.83 -3.26 -16.13
CA ALA A 489 16.40 -1.92 -16.09
C ALA A 489 17.26 -1.67 -17.33
N MET A 490 17.01 -0.51 -17.92
CA MET A 490 17.69 0.03 -19.06
C MET A 490 18.57 1.21 -18.63
N GLY A 491 19.63 1.47 -19.36
CA GLY A 491 20.45 2.65 -19.19
C GLY A 491 20.68 3.35 -20.52
N LEU A 492 21.37 4.47 -20.44
CA LEU A 492 21.76 5.26 -21.60
C LEU A 492 23.16 5.82 -21.41
N VAL A 493 23.94 5.81 -22.47
CA VAL A 493 25.19 6.58 -22.59
C VAL A 493 25.04 7.55 -23.74
N HIS A 494 25.24 8.85 -23.48
CA HIS A 494 25.13 9.93 -24.46
C HIS A 494 26.46 10.69 -24.53
N GLU A 495 27.06 10.77 -25.73
CA GLU A 495 28.25 11.60 -26.01
C GLU A 495 28.10 12.28 -27.38
N GLY A 496 28.16 13.61 -27.40
CA GLY A 496 27.88 14.40 -28.62
C GLY A 496 26.47 14.12 -29.15
N ASP A 497 26.40 13.62 -30.39
CA ASP A 497 25.13 13.27 -31.03
C ASP A 497 24.76 11.76 -30.90
N ALA A 498 25.59 10.97 -30.22
CA ALA A 498 25.40 9.54 -30.10
C ALA A 498 24.64 9.17 -28.83
N TYR A 499 23.55 8.41 -28.98
CA TYR A 499 22.77 7.82 -27.91
C TYR A 499 22.85 6.30 -28.00
N VAL A 500 23.30 5.62 -26.94
CA VAL A 500 23.37 4.16 -26.87
C VAL A 500 22.59 3.67 -25.66
N THR A 501 21.50 2.96 -25.93
CA THR A 501 20.67 2.32 -24.89
C THR A 501 21.26 0.99 -24.46
N LEU A 502 21.25 0.71 -23.15
CA LEU A 502 21.83 -0.48 -22.54
C LEU A 502 20.74 -1.30 -21.86
N THR A 503 20.66 -2.60 -22.18
CA THR A 503 19.76 -3.54 -21.51
C THR A 503 20.39 -4.14 -20.26
N ASP A 504 19.67 -4.28 -19.17
CA ASP A 504 20.14 -4.92 -17.95
C ASP A 504 21.42 -4.30 -17.38
N ILE A 505 21.32 -3.05 -16.95
CA ILE A 505 22.47 -2.28 -16.47
C ILE A 505 23.03 -2.79 -15.15
N LEU A 506 24.35 -2.71 -15.03
CA LEU A 506 25.10 -2.94 -13.79
C LEU A 506 25.07 -1.68 -12.91
N GLY A 507 25.39 -1.84 -11.62
CA GLY A 507 25.48 -0.70 -10.71
C GLY A 507 26.51 0.36 -11.13
N ALA A 508 27.63 -0.04 -11.76
CA ALA A 508 28.60 0.91 -12.31
C ALA A 508 28.06 1.65 -13.54
N GLU A 509 27.27 0.98 -14.38
CA GLU A 509 26.66 1.59 -15.57
C GLU A 509 25.52 2.55 -15.20
N ASP A 510 24.76 2.27 -14.12
CA ASP A 510 23.84 3.24 -13.54
C ASP A 510 24.61 4.49 -13.04
N ALA A 511 25.72 4.31 -12.32
CA ALA A 511 26.51 5.44 -11.81
C ALA A 511 27.15 6.29 -12.93
N PHE A 512 27.62 5.67 -14.01
CA PHE A 512 28.33 6.32 -15.12
C PHE A 512 27.43 6.71 -16.29
N GLY A 513 26.22 6.14 -16.37
CA GLY A 513 25.24 6.43 -17.41
C GLY A 513 24.46 7.73 -17.18
N ASP A 514 23.65 8.06 -18.14
CA ASP A 514 22.88 9.29 -18.23
C ASP A 514 21.38 9.09 -17.99
N MET A 515 20.95 7.83 -17.90
CA MET A 515 19.56 7.44 -17.64
C MET A 515 19.51 6.16 -16.82
N ASP A 516 18.60 6.09 -15.83
CA ASP A 516 18.12 4.87 -15.18
C ASP A 516 16.64 4.70 -15.54
N PHE A 517 16.33 3.67 -16.30
CA PHE A 517 15.01 3.45 -16.85
C PHE A 517 14.54 2.02 -16.53
N LYS A 518 13.51 1.90 -15.71
CA LYS A 518 12.95 0.62 -15.26
C LYS A 518 11.57 0.42 -15.86
N VAL A 519 11.36 -0.73 -16.47
CA VAL A 519 10.09 -1.11 -17.08
C VAL A 519 9.67 -2.47 -16.57
N ALA A 520 8.47 -2.56 -16.03
CA ALA A 520 7.83 -3.81 -15.64
C ALA A 520 6.53 -4.02 -16.44
N GLY A 521 6.19 -5.27 -16.71
CA GLY A 521 4.96 -5.58 -17.44
C GLY A 521 4.79 -7.06 -17.72
N THR A 522 3.61 -7.38 -18.24
CA THR A 522 3.24 -8.68 -18.78
C THR A 522 3.81 -8.85 -20.20
N ALA A 523 3.42 -9.88 -20.89
CA ALA A 523 3.75 -10.03 -22.32
C ALA A 523 3.14 -8.90 -23.18
N ASP A 524 1.94 -8.40 -22.82
CA ASP A 524 1.10 -7.56 -23.66
C ASP A 524 0.94 -6.11 -23.16
N ALA A 525 1.21 -5.86 -21.89
CA ALA A 525 0.98 -4.55 -21.27
C ALA A 525 2.12 -4.17 -20.33
N VAL A 526 2.45 -2.89 -20.27
CA VAL A 526 3.31 -2.31 -19.25
C VAL A 526 2.48 -2.10 -17.98
N THR A 527 3.01 -2.50 -16.82
CA THR A 527 2.35 -2.37 -15.53
C THR A 527 3.01 -1.35 -14.61
N ALA A 528 4.30 -1.06 -14.79
CA ALA A 528 4.97 0.03 -14.09
C ALA A 528 6.19 0.52 -14.87
N LEU A 529 6.51 1.80 -14.69
CA LEU A 529 7.64 2.45 -15.33
C LEU A 529 8.23 3.49 -14.39
N GLN A 530 9.57 3.55 -14.32
CA GLN A 530 10.31 4.60 -13.62
C GLN A 530 11.47 5.07 -14.49
N LEU A 531 11.55 6.39 -14.73
CA LEU A 531 12.61 7.02 -15.50
C LEU A 531 13.27 8.14 -14.70
N ASP A 532 14.59 8.13 -14.65
CA ASP A 532 15.44 9.21 -14.16
C ASP A 532 16.49 9.57 -15.22
N THR A 533 16.54 10.82 -15.64
CA THR A 533 17.57 11.31 -16.57
C THR A 533 18.54 12.25 -15.86
N LYS A 534 19.79 12.21 -16.30
CA LYS A 534 20.87 13.10 -15.82
C LYS A 534 21.28 14.11 -16.89
N ILE A 535 20.59 14.10 -18.06
CA ILE A 535 20.80 14.99 -19.19
C ILE A 535 19.53 15.80 -19.46
N ASP A 536 19.70 16.88 -20.22
CA ASP A 536 18.65 17.84 -20.57
C ASP A 536 17.78 17.36 -21.72
N GLY A 537 16.93 16.37 -21.39
CA GLY A 537 15.96 15.81 -22.31
C GLY A 537 16.48 14.57 -23.06
N LEU A 538 15.56 13.69 -23.31
CA LEU A 538 15.73 12.54 -24.18
C LEU A 538 14.94 12.80 -25.46
N PRO A 539 15.53 12.59 -26.64
CA PRO A 539 14.77 12.56 -27.87
C PRO A 539 13.67 11.49 -27.81
N ALA A 540 12.50 11.80 -28.37
CA ALA A 540 11.35 10.91 -28.30
C ALA A 540 11.60 9.54 -28.97
N ASP A 541 12.38 9.53 -30.06
CA ASP A 541 12.80 8.31 -30.76
C ASP A 541 13.73 7.43 -29.92
N VAL A 542 14.67 8.03 -29.16
CA VAL A 542 15.55 7.31 -28.23
C VAL A 542 14.74 6.65 -27.11
N LEU A 543 13.76 7.38 -26.55
CA LEU A 543 12.90 6.83 -25.52
C LEU A 543 12.00 5.71 -26.05
N ALA A 544 11.41 5.89 -27.24
CA ALA A 544 10.61 4.84 -27.88
C ALA A 544 11.45 3.59 -28.17
N GLN A 545 12.69 3.77 -28.66
CA GLN A 545 13.61 2.65 -28.86
C GLN A 545 13.96 1.93 -27.55
N ALA A 546 14.22 2.68 -26.46
CA ALA A 546 14.51 2.10 -25.15
C ALA A 546 13.31 1.29 -24.62
N LEU A 547 12.09 1.76 -24.84
CA LEU A 547 10.86 1.03 -24.48
C LEU A 547 10.73 -0.30 -25.25
N LEU A 548 10.94 -0.29 -26.57
CA LEU A 548 10.90 -1.51 -27.40
C LEU A 548 12.00 -2.50 -27.00
N GLN A 549 13.21 -2.01 -26.75
CA GLN A 549 14.32 -2.85 -26.28
C GLN A 549 14.03 -3.44 -24.90
N ALA A 550 13.38 -2.69 -24.00
CA ALA A 550 12.92 -3.18 -22.71
C ALA A 550 11.85 -4.27 -22.85
N LYS A 551 10.93 -4.16 -23.82
CA LYS A 551 9.93 -5.19 -24.15
C LYS A 551 10.57 -6.51 -24.52
N GLU A 552 11.55 -6.48 -25.45
CA GLU A 552 12.26 -7.68 -25.87
C GLU A 552 12.98 -8.36 -24.71
N ALA A 553 13.63 -7.59 -23.85
CA ALA A 553 14.30 -8.07 -22.66
C ALA A 553 13.32 -8.68 -21.66
N ARG A 554 12.19 -8.01 -21.41
CA ARG A 554 11.12 -8.48 -20.52
C ARG A 554 10.57 -9.84 -20.97
N LEU A 555 10.33 -10.01 -22.27
CA LEU A 555 9.89 -11.29 -22.85
C LEU A 555 10.92 -12.41 -22.67
N GLN A 556 12.22 -12.10 -22.66
CA GLN A 556 13.27 -13.09 -22.35
C GLN A 556 13.24 -13.48 -20.88
N VAL A 557 13.06 -12.52 -19.96
CA VAL A 557 12.94 -12.79 -18.51
C VAL A 557 11.70 -13.63 -18.23
N LEU A 558 10.54 -13.31 -18.82
CA LEU A 558 9.30 -14.08 -18.69
C LEU A 558 9.48 -15.54 -19.09
N ARG A 559 10.25 -15.85 -20.14
CA ARG A 559 10.52 -17.24 -20.55
C ARG A 559 11.27 -18.03 -19.48
N VAL A 560 12.25 -17.40 -18.80
CA VAL A 560 12.99 -18.06 -17.70
C VAL A 560 12.10 -18.27 -16.48
N MET A 561 11.27 -17.29 -16.15
CA MET A 561 10.30 -17.41 -15.07
C MET A 561 9.27 -18.49 -15.33
N HIS A 562 8.75 -18.58 -16.57
CA HIS A 562 7.81 -19.62 -17.00
C HIS A 562 8.42 -21.03 -16.91
N ALA A 563 9.73 -21.19 -17.16
CA ALA A 563 10.41 -22.49 -17.01
C ALA A 563 10.49 -22.94 -15.53
N ALA A 564 10.52 -22.00 -14.57
CA ALA A 564 10.51 -22.31 -13.14
C ALA A 564 9.10 -22.63 -12.62
N ILE A 565 8.10 -21.85 -13.04
CA ILE A 565 6.69 -22.08 -12.76
C ILE A 565 5.85 -21.51 -13.91
N ALA A 566 5.11 -22.38 -14.59
CA ALA A 566 4.38 -22.01 -15.80
C ALA A 566 3.06 -21.28 -15.49
N GLU A 567 2.34 -21.75 -14.46
CA GLU A 567 1.05 -21.20 -14.05
C GLU A 567 0.95 -21.15 -12.52
N PRO A 568 0.11 -20.27 -11.97
CA PRO A 568 -0.17 -20.28 -10.54
C PRO A 568 -0.65 -21.65 -10.09
N ARG A 569 -0.26 -22.07 -8.89
CA ARG A 569 -0.78 -23.30 -8.28
C ARG A 569 -2.28 -23.18 -8.09
N THR A 570 -2.99 -24.30 -8.28
CA THR A 570 -4.45 -24.37 -8.16
C THR A 570 -4.95 -24.28 -6.71
N GLU A 571 -4.09 -24.58 -5.74
CA GLU A 571 -4.39 -24.52 -4.32
C GLU A 571 -3.34 -23.69 -3.58
N VAL A 572 -3.77 -23.00 -2.54
CA VAL A 572 -2.87 -22.33 -1.60
C VAL A 572 -2.02 -23.36 -0.85
N ALA A 573 -0.81 -22.95 -0.43
CA ALA A 573 0.09 -23.82 0.32
C ALA A 573 -0.61 -24.41 1.56
N ALA A 574 -0.23 -25.64 1.94
CA ALA A 574 -0.80 -26.31 3.11
C ALA A 574 -0.54 -25.57 4.43
N SER A 575 0.51 -24.73 4.48
CA SER A 575 0.84 -23.84 5.61
C SER A 575 -0.04 -22.58 5.66
N ALA A 576 -0.69 -22.21 4.55
CA ALA A 576 -1.55 -21.03 4.46
C ALA A 576 -2.93 -21.29 5.08
N PRO A 577 -3.59 -20.26 5.63
CA PRO A 577 -4.97 -20.39 6.05
C PRO A 577 -5.88 -20.66 4.85
N LYS A 578 -6.81 -21.59 5.00
CA LYS A 578 -7.90 -21.78 4.03
C LYS A 578 -9.01 -20.79 4.34
N ILE A 579 -9.44 -20.02 3.35
CA ILE A 579 -10.48 -19.00 3.49
C ILE A 579 -11.63 -19.33 2.55
N VAL A 580 -12.86 -19.22 3.07
CA VAL A 580 -14.11 -19.33 2.32
C VAL A 580 -14.96 -18.11 2.64
N SER A 581 -15.47 -17.46 1.62
CA SER A 581 -16.47 -16.39 1.75
C SER A 581 -17.85 -16.91 1.40
N MET A 582 -18.86 -16.39 2.12
CA MET A 582 -20.28 -16.68 1.84
C MET A 582 -21.10 -15.39 1.93
N GLU A 583 -21.95 -15.17 0.97
CA GLU A 583 -22.90 -14.05 1.00
C GLU A 583 -24.09 -14.39 1.88
N ILE A 584 -24.54 -13.40 2.63
CA ILE A 584 -25.71 -13.49 3.50
C ILE A 584 -26.62 -12.28 3.32
N PRO A 585 -27.94 -12.39 3.51
CA PRO A 585 -28.85 -11.27 3.54
C PRO A 585 -28.43 -10.27 4.63
N ILE A 586 -28.53 -8.96 4.34
CA ILE A 586 -28.10 -7.89 5.26
C ILE A 586 -28.85 -7.94 6.62
N ASP A 587 -30.12 -8.34 6.61
CA ASP A 587 -30.96 -8.49 7.80
C ASP A 587 -30.49 -9.65 8.69
N LYS A 588 -29.69 -10.58 8.16
CA LYS A 588 -29.16 -11.74 8.89
C LYS A 588 -27.81 -11.50 9.55
N ILE A 589 -27.13 -10.40 9.25
CA ILE A 589 -25.85 -10.04 9.86
C ILE A 589 -25.95 -10.02 11.38
N GLY A 590 -27.05 -9.42 11.93
CA GLY A 590 -27.29 -9.35 13.34
C GLY A 590 -27.43 -10.72 14.02
N GLU A 591 -27.99 -11.73 13.33
CA GLU A 591 -28.13 -13.09 13.85
C GLU A 591 -26.77 -13.83 13.90
N VAL A 592 -25.91 -13.61 12.88
CA VAL A 592 -24.56 -14.20 12.82
C VAL A 592 -23.63 -13.59 13.86
N ILE A 593 -23.68 -12.27 14.04
CA ILE A 593 -22.86 -11.54 15.02
C ILE A 593 -23.38 -11.84 16.44
N GLY A 594 -24.70 -11.78 16.63
CA GLY A 594 -25.39 -11.93 17.92
C GLY A 594 -25.17 -10.73 18.85
N PRO A 595 -25.92 -10.66 19.97
CA PRO A 595 -25.83 -9.55 20.95
C PRO A 595 -24.40 -9.40 21.46
N LYS A 596 -23.83 -8.19 21.29
CA LYS A 596 -22.43 -7.82 21.66
C LYS A 596 -21.37 -8.78 21.09
N GLY A 597 -21.62 -9.39 19.93
CA GLY A 597 -20.70 -10.32 19.27
C GLY A 597 -20.67 -11.72 19.89
N LYS A 598 -21.63 -12.09 20.76
CA LYS A 598 -21.59 -13.37 21.50
C LYS A 598 -21.63 -14.58 20.57
N VAL A 599 -22.46 -14.56 19.52
CA VAL A 599 -22.64 -15.72 18.62
C VAL A 599 -21.36 -15.95 17.83
N ILE A 600 -20.85 -14.91 17.16
CA ILE A 600 -19.62 -15.01 16.36
C ILE A 600 -18.42 -15.43 17.23
N ASN A 601 -18.27 -14.87 18.44
CA ASN A 601 -17.18 -15.23 19.34
C ASN A 601 -17.28 -16.70 19.81
N THR A 602 -18.49 -17.18 20.07
CA THR A 602 -18.72 -18.60 20.44
C THR A 602 -18.37 -19.52 19.27
N LEU A 603 -18.82 -19.18 18.06
CA LEU A 603 -18.48 -19.92 16.83
C LEU A 603 -16.97 -20.00 16.64
N GLN A 604 -16.24 -18.89 16.77
CA GLN A 604 -14.78 -18.85 16.65
C GLN A 604 -14.07 -19.71 17.69
N GLN A 605 -14.54 -19.64 18.95
CA GLN A 605 -13.96 -20.43 20.05
C GLN A 605 -14.20 -21.94 19.90
N GLU A 606 -15.39 -22.34 19.48
CA GLU A 606 -15.75 -23.75 19.38
C GLU A 606 -15.22 -24.43 18.13
N THR A 607 -15.12 -23.70 17.00
CA THR A 607 -14.62 -24.26 15.72
C THR A 607 -13.13 -24.09 15.56
N GLY A 608 -12.51 -23.07 16.22
CA GLY A 608 -11.13 -22.67 15.99
C GLY A 608 -10.95 -21.90 14.68
N ALA A 609 -12.03 -21.56 13.98
CA ALA A 609 -11.99 -20.74 12.78
C ALA A 609 -12.06 -19.27 13.16
N ASP A 610 -11.43 -18.43 12.36
CA ASP A 610 -11.51 -16.97 12.39
C ASP A 610 -12.65 -16.52 11.47
N ILE A 611 -13.58 -15.69 11.97
CA ILE A 611 -14.78 -15.30 11.23
C ILE A 611 -14.86 -13.78 11.22
N ALA A 612 -14.95 -13.18 10.02
CA ALA A 612 -15.19 -11.77 9.81
C ALA A 612 -16.53 -11.58 9.09
N VAL A 613 -17.23 -10.49 9.38
CA VAL A 613 -18.49 -10.13 8.72
C VAL A 613 -18.36 -8.68 8.27
N ASP A 614 -18.49 -8.48 6.97
CA ASP A 614 -18.49 -7.18 6.30
C ASP A 614 -19.82 -7.00 5.56
N ASP A 615 -20.20 -5.77 5.21
CA ASP A 615 -21.35 -5.49 4.34
C ASP A 615 -21.05 -4.33 3.37
N ASP A 616 -21.73 -4.34 2.24
CA ASP A 616 -21.69 -3.28 1.22
C ASP A 616 -22.95 -2.38 1.22
N GLY A 617 -23.80 -2.52 2.26
CA GLY A 617 -25.09 -1.85 2.37
C GLY A 617 -26.25 -2.56 1.64
N MET A 618 -26.00 -3.63 0.88
CA MET A 618 -27.00 -4.45 0.20
C MET A 618 -26.89 -5.93 0.56
N ILE A 619 -25.65 -6.44 0.65
CA ILE A 619 -25.35 -7.84 0.94
C ILE A 619 -24.31 -7.90 2.07
N GLY A 620 -24.47 -8.84 3.00
CA GLY A 620 -23.45 -9.16 3.98
C GLY A 620 -22.50 -10.23 3.45
N THR A 621 -21.20 -10.10 3.73
CA THR A 621 -20.19 -11.11 3.39
C THR A 621 -19.58 -11.68 4.66
N VAL A 622 -19.71 -12.99 4.87
CA VAL A 622 -19.05 -13.71 5.98
C VAL A 622 -17.82 -14.40 5.43
N THR A 623 -16.64 -14.01 5.93
CA THR A 623 -15.36 -14.62 5.59
C THR A 623 -14.91 -15.52 6.74
N ILE A 624 -14.68 -16.80 6.46
CA ILE A 624 -14.29 -17.84 7.42
C ILE A 624 -12.91 -18.35 7.05
N GLY A 625 -11.95 -18.31 7.96
CA GLY A 625 -10.59 -18.77 7.70
C GLY A 625 -9.99 -19.57 8.85
N ALA A 626 -9.25 -20.62 8.53
CA ALA A 626 -8.45 -21.39 9.48
C ALA A 626 -7.32 -22.13 8.77
N LYS A 627 -6.28 -22.54 9.53
CA LYS A 627 -5.25 -23.45 9.00
C LYS A 627 -5.83 -24.83 8.72
N ASP A 628 -6.80 -25.28 9.51
CA ASP A 628 -7.50 -26.55 9.31
C ASP A 628 -8.77 -26.32 8.48
N GLY A 629 -8.83 -26.92 7.30
CA GLY A 629 -10.03 -26.87 6.46
C GLY A 629 -11.27 -27.45 7.11
N GLY A 630 -11.13 -28.41 8.03
CA GLY A 630 -12.25 -28.98 8.79
C GLY A 630 -12.91 -27.95 9.70
N ALA A 631 -12.12 -27.07 10.31
CA ALA A 631 -12.62 -25.96 11.13
C ALA A 631 -13.43 -24.94 10.28
N VAL A 632 -12.97 -24.66 9.06
CA VAL A 632 -13.68 -23.78 8.12
C VAL A 632 -15.04 -24.34 7.73
N GLU A 633 -15.09 -25.62 7.36
CA GLU A 633 -16.34 -26.28 6.95
C GLU A 633 -17.32 -26.42 8.14
N GLU A 634 -16.84 -26.70 9.33
CA GLU A 634 -17.70 -26.75 10.53
C GLU A 634 -18.27 -25.35 10.87
N ALA A 635 -17.46 -24.30 10.79
CA ALA A 635 -17.95 -22.94 11.00
C ALA A 635 -18.99 -22.56 9.93
N ARG A 636 -18.71 -22.85 8.65
CA ARG A 636 -19.63 -22.62 7.54
C ARG A 636 -20.95 -23.34 7.75
N ARG A 637 -20.90 -24.60 8.14
CA ARG A 637 -22.09 -25.43 8.43
C ARG A 637 -22.94 -24.82 9.55
N ARG A 638 -22.29 -24.33 10.63
CA ARG A 638 -23.01 -23.73 11.74
C ARG A 638 -23.65 -22.40 11.38
N ILE A 639 -22.95 -21.57 10.61
CA ILE A 639 -23.50 -20.30 10.10
C ILE A 639 -24.69 -20.58 9.16
N ALA A 640 -24.59 -21.57 8.28
CA ALA A 640 -25.72 -21.97 7.43
C ALA A 640 -26.95 -22.43 8.25
N LEU A 641 -26.74 -23.08 9.39
CA LEU A 641 -27.84 -23.46 10.31
C LEU A 641 -28.46 -22.25 11.02
N ILE A 642 -27.69 -21.17 11.25
CA ILE A 642 -28.22 -19.91 11.79
C ILE A 642 -29.07 -19.21 10.74
N LEU A 643 -28.59 -19.15 9.51
CA LEU A 643 -29.28 -18.48 8.39
C LEU A 643 -30.55 -19.19 7.96
N THR A 644 -30.51 -20.53 7.91
CA THR A 644 -31.62 -21.39 7.51
C THR A 644 -31.79 -22.50 8.56
N PRO A 645 -32.40 -22.17 9.70
CA PRO A 645 -32.65 -23.19 10.72
C PRO A 645 -33.56 -24.28 10.14
N PRO A 646 -33.28 -25.57 10.41
CA PRO A 646 -34.12 -26.63 9.97
C PRO A 646 -35.55 -26.44 10.50
N THR A 647 -36.55 -26.62 9.64
CA THR A 647 -37.97 -26.60 10.04
C THR A 647 -38.37 -27.95 10.64
N ALA A 648 -39.07 -27.90 11.72
CA ALA A 648 -39.67 -29.11 12.28
C ALA A 648 -40.94 -29.46 11.48
N ASP A 649 -41.16 -30.75 11.21
CA ASP A 649 -42.35 -31.22 10.52
C ASP A 649 -43.48 -31.50 11.50
N VAL A 650 -44.68 -31.00 11.23
CA VAL A 650 -45.87 -31.30 12.05
C VAL A 650 -46.18 -32.78 11.97
N GLY A 651 -46.37 -33.41 13.14
CA GLY A 651 -46.61 -34.86 13.26
C GLY A 651 -45.31 -35.69 13.39
N ALA A 652 -44.14 -35.13 13.15
CA ALA A 652 -42.89 -35.87 13.32
C ALA A 652 -42.45 -35.97 14.78
N THR A 653 -41.75 -37.05 15.10
CA THR A 653 -41.18 -37.29 16.43
C THR A 653 -39.69 -36.98 16.46
N TYR A 654 -39.25 -36.27 17.51
CA TYR A 654 -37.87 -35.86 17.69
C TYR A 654 -37.33 -36.27 19.06
N GLN A 655 -36.10 -36.70 19.12
CA GLN A 655 -35.36 -36.86 20.37
C GLN A 655 -34.82 -35.44 20.78
N GLY A 656 -35.57 -34.81 21.67
CA GLY A 656 -35.26 -33.47 22.14
C GLY A 656 -34.51 -33.47 23.47
N LYS A 657 -34.07 -32.31 23.89
CA LYS A 657 -33.43 -32.06 25.18
C LYS A 657 -34.10 -30.87 25.87
N VAL A 658 -34.49 -31.03 27.16
CA VAL A 658 -35.06 -29.93 27.92
C VAL A 658 -34.04 -28.84 28.13
N VAL A 659 -34.31 -27.63 27.61
CA VAL A 659 -33.40 -26.47 27.65
C VAL A 659 -33.84 -25.39 28.61
N ASN A 660 -35.15 -25.33 28.95
CA ASN A 660 -35.68 -24.42 29.96
C ASN A 660 -36.96 -24.97 30.59
N LEU A 661 -37.17 -24.66 31.87
CA LEU A 661 -38.38 -25.06 32.61
C LEU A 661 -39.12 -23.78 33.06
N THR A 662 -40.42 -23.69 32.80
CA THR A 662 -41.27 -22.56 33.18
C THR A 662 -42.52 -23.06 33.88
N LYS A 663 -43.27 -22.19 34.57
CA LYS A 663 -44.50 -22.50 35.27
C LYS A 663 -45.60 -23.10 34.40
N PHE A 664 -45.53 -22.87 33.08
CA PHE A 664 -46.55 -23.31 32.10
C PHE A 664 -46.10 -24.47 31.22
N GLY A 665 -44.83 -24.89 31.29
CA GLY A 665 -44.29 -25.98 30.46
C GLY A 665 -42.78 -26.04 30.41
N ALA A 666 -42.27 -27.01 29.67
CA ALA A 666 -40.84 -27.16 29.37
C ALA A 666 -40.54 -26.76 27.92
N PHE A 667 -39.46 -26.00 27.70
CA PHE A 667 -38.92 -25.81 26.36
C PHE A 667 -37.97 -26.97 26.06
N VAL A 668 -38.22 -27.62 24.96
CA VAL A 668 -37.44 -28.77 24.49
C VAL A 668 -36.81 -28.42 23.17
N ASN A 669 -35.49 -28.48 23.09
CA ASN A 669 -34.76 -28.32 21.84
C ASN A 669 -34.96 -29.58 21.00
N VAL A 670 -35.67 -29.46 19.88
CA VAL A 670 -36.03 -30.57 18.97
C VAL A 670 -35.13 -30.67 17.77
N LEU A 671 -34.57 -29.51 17.33
CA LEU A 671 -33.62 -29.39 16.23
C LEU A 671 -32.62 -28.28 16.57
N PRO A 672 -31.41 -28.24 15.94
CA PRO A 672 -30.45 -27.15 16.15
C PRO A 672 -31.10 -25.80 15.93
N GLY A 673 -31.12 -24.93 16.94
CA GLY A 673 -31.74 -23.59 16.90
C GLY A 673 -33.29 -23.60 16.92
N ARG A 674 -33.96 -24.72 17.23
CA ARG A 674 -35.41 -24.80 17.31
C ARG A 674 -35.85 -25.43 18.64
N ASP A 675 -36.48 -24.61 19.47
CA ASP A 675 -37.10 -25.04 20.72
C ASP A 675 -38.63 -25.09 20.56
N GLY A 676 -39.22 -26.10 21.06
CA GLY A 676 -40.68 -26.25 21.12
C GLY A 676 -41.20 -26.26 22.55
N LEU A 677 -42.41 -25.78 22.77
CA LEU A 677 -43.05 -25.74 24.05
C LEU A 677 -43.83 -27.05 24.32
N LEU A 678 -43.39 -27.84 25.28
CA LEU A 678 -44.16 -28.94 25.87
C LEU A 678 -44.94 -28.41 27.06
N HIS A 679 -46.22 -28.07 26.83
CA HIS A 679 -47.07 -27.45 27.81
C HIS A 679 -47.34 -28.37 29.04
N ILE A 680 -47.46 -27.81 30.24
CA ILE A 680 -47.66 -28.58 31.52
C ILE A 680 -48.85 -29.52 31.45
N SER A 681 -49.95 -29.20 30.72
CA SER A 681 -51.09 -30.07 30.56
C SER A 681 -50.79 -31.39 29.79
N LYS A 682 -49.69 -31.42 29.03
CA LYS A 682 -49.21 -32.57 28.25
C LYS A 682 -48.27 -33.49 29.06
N LEU A 683 -47.92 -33.10 30.32
CA LEU A 683 -46.94 -33.79 31.15
C LEU A 683 -47.58 -34.86 32.07
N SER A 684 -48.91 -34.95 32.15
CA SER A 684 -49.63 -35.91 33.01
C SER A 684 -49.18 -37.37 32.80
N PRO A 685 -48.80 -37.84 31.58
CA PRO A 685 -48.32 -39.23 31.44
C PRO A 685 -47.04 -39.50 32.22
N LEU A 686 -46.13 -38.53 32.34
CA LEU A 686 -44.89 -38.66 33.11
C LEU A 686 -45.12 -38.75 34.61
N ALA A 687 -46.31 -38.30 35.10
CA ALA A 687 -46.73 -38.37 36.49
C ALA A 687 -47.70 -39.54 36.73
N GLY A 688 -47.73 -40.54 35.84
CA GLY A 688 -48.69 -41.71 36.00
C GLY A 688 -50.16 -41.33 35.86
N GLY A 689 -50.50 -40.33 35.00
CA GLY A 689 -51.86 -39.85 34.76
C GLY A 689 -52.35 -38.81 35.74
N ARG A 690 -51.52 -38.39 36.71
CA ARG A 690 -51.89 -37.36 37.69
C ARG A 690 -51.63 -35.96 37.15
N ARG A 691 -52.41 -35.00 37.61
CA ARG A 691 -52.16 -33.59 37.24
C ARG A 691 -50.81 -33.10 37.76
N VAL A 692 -49.98 -32.61 36.91
CA VAL A 692 -48.69 -32.00 37.29
C VAL A 692 -48.93 -30.54 37.70
N ASN A 693 -48.44 -30.19 38.91
CA ASN A 693 -48.58 -28.83 39.41
C ASN A 693 -47.33 -27.94 39.19
N GLN A 694 -46.17 -28.55 39.17
CA GLN A 694 -44.90 -27.92 38.82
C GLN A 694 -44.16 -28.78 37.80
N VAL A 695 -43.56 -28.16 36.78
CA VAL A 695 -42.88 -28.86 35.68
C VAL A 695 -41.63 -29.57 36.18
N GLU A 696 -40.97 -29.04 37.19
CA GLU A 696 -39.81 -29.56 37.90
C GLU A 696 -40.06 -30.87 38.63
N ASP A 697 -41.33 -31.19 38.90
CA ASP A 697 -41.72 -32.49 39.57
C ASP A 697 -41.47 -33.67 38.60
N VAL A 698 -41.48 -33.46 37.30
CA VAL A 698 -41.45 -34.51 36.26
C VAL A 698 -40.35 -34.39 35.23
N LEU A 699 -39.75 -33.21 35.10
CA LEU A 699 -38.68 -32.91 34.14
C LEU A 699 -37.52 -32.18 34.80
N THR A 700 -36.31 -32.46 34.34
CA THR A 700 -35.10 -31.76 34.77
C THR A 700 -34.38 -31.10 33.58
N LEU A 701 -33.68 -30.00 33.84
CA LEU A 701 -32.91 -29.29 32.83
C LEU A 701 -31.84 -30.23 32.25
N GLY A 702 -31.76 -30.27 30.91
CA GLY A 702 -30.80 -31.14 30.21
C GLY A 702 -31.28 -32.58 29.99
N GLN A 703 -32.47 -32.94 30.48
CA GLN A 703 -33.02 -34.27 30.31
C GLN A 703 -33.38 -34.57 28.85
N PRO A 704 -32.95 -35.72 28.28
CA PRO A 704 -33.43 -36.14 26.97
C PRO A 704 -34.88 -36.57 27.05
N ILE A 705 -35.69 -36.19 26.08
CA ILE A 705 -37.10 -36.49 25.99
C ILE A 705 -37.55 -36.67 24.54
N GLU A 706 -38.37 -37.68 24.30
CA GLU A 706 -38.96 -37.90 22.98
C GLU A 706 -40.28 -37.14 22.87
N VAL A 707 -40.37 -36.25 21.88
CA VAL A 707 -41.50 -35.34 21.69
C VAL A 707 -41.96 -35.35 20.23
N ARG A 708 -43.27 -35.19 20.05
CA ARG A 708 -43.90 -35.05 18.74
C ARG A 708 -44.31 -33.60 18.55
N VAL A 709 -44.12 -33.09 17.34
CA VAL A 709 -44.57 -31.75 16.93
C VAL A 709 -46.06 -31.80 16.65
N ASP A 710 -46.87 -31.12 17.45
CA ASP A 710 -48.33 -31.09 17.30
C ASP A 710 -48.76 -30.00 16.31
N ASP A 711 -48.14 -28.82 16.40
CA ASP A 711 -48.48 -27.66 15.56
C ASP A 711 -47.32 -26.68 15.51
N ILE A 712 -47.28 -25.89 14.44
CA ILE A 712 -46.34 -24.77 14.27
C ILE A 712 -47.17 -23.54 13.92
N ASP A 713 -47.18 -22.55 14.77
CA ASP A 713 -47.95 -21.33 14.57
C ASP A 713 -47.37 -20.47 13.40
N PRO A 714 -48.11 -19.49 12.84
CA PRO A 714 -47.64 -18.62 11.78
C PRO A 714 -46.39 -17.78 12.15
N GLN A 715 -46.05 -17.73 13.44
CA GLN A 715 -44.85 -17.05 13.96
C GLN A 715 -43.66 -18.01 14.17
N GLY A 716 -43.83 -19.30 13.77
CA GLY A 716 -42.79 -20.33 13.84
C GLY A 716 -42.60 -20.96 15.23
N LYS A 717 -43.52 -20.73 16.21
CA LYS A 717 -43.48 -21.40 17.53
C LYS A 717 -43.99 -22.84 17.44
N VAL A 718 -43.20 -23.76 17.94
CA VAL A 718 -43.47 -25.22 17.88
C VAL A 718 -44.17 -25.65 19.15
N SER A 719 -45.34 -26.25 19.01
CA SER A 719 -46.07 -26.89 20.10
C SER A 719 -45.78 -28.40 20.11
N LEU A 720 -45.48 -28.93 21.30
CA LEU A 720 -45.02 -30.31 21.44
C LEU A 720 -45.99 -31.14 22.33
N SER A 721 -46.00 -32.43 22.06
CA SER A 721 -46.54 -33.44 22.95
C SER A 721 -45.51 -34.56 23.18
N LEU A 722 -45.75 -35.44 24.17
CA LEU A 722 -44.94 -36.65 24.37
C LEU A 722 -45.23 -37.66 23.25
N ALA A 723 -44.20 -38.34 22.75
CA ALA A 723 -44.29 -39.20 21.58
C ALA A 723 -45.03 -40.53 21.86
N ASP A 724 -44.94 -41.05 23.08
CA ASP A 724 -45.44 -42.38 23.47
C ASP A 724 -46.83 -42.37 24.17
N VAL A 725 -47.76 -41.49 23.79
CA VAL A 725 -49.12 -41.52 24.35
C VAL A 725 -50.10 -41.86 23.25
N ASP A 726 -50.45 -43.16 23.15
CA ASP A 726 -51.61 -43.60 22.40
C ASP A 726 -52.87 -42.82 22.87
N GLU A 727 -53.62 -42.30 21.92
CA GLU A 727 -54.90 -41.62 22.16
C GLU A 727 -55.83 -42.48 23.06
N VAL A 728 -55.92 -42.17 24.35
CA VAL A 728 -57.01 -42.61 25.14
C VAL A 728 -58.24 -41.79 24.76
N GLN A 729 -59.13 -42.43 23.95
CA GLN A 729 -60.45 -41.93 23.58
C GLN A 729 -61.18 -41.36 24.82
N ALA A 730 -61.56 -40.08 24.71
CA ALA A 730 -62.49 -39.47 25.69
C ALA A 730 -63.88 -40.03 25.43
N PRO A 731 -64.64 -40.47 26.49
CA PRO A 731 -66.01 -40.95 26.37
C PRO A 731 -66.95 -39.78 26.04
N SER A 732 -67.75 -39.95 24.97
CA SER A 732 -68.87 -39.12 24.58
C SER A 732 -70.00 -39.20 25.62
N GLY A 733 -70.45 -38.00 26.08
CA GLY A 733 -71.65 -37.98 26.97
C GLY A 733 -72.24 -36.62 27.11
N GLY A 734 -73.21 -36.32 26.28
CA GLY A 734 -74.52 -35.69 26.55
C GLY A 734 -74.54 -34.27 27.06
N ALA A 735 -75.05 -33.39 26.18
CA ALA A 735 -75.65 -32.12 26.58
C ALA A 735 -77.02 -32.37 27.31
N PRO A 736 -77.51 -31.45 28.16
CA PRO A 736 -78.58 -30.59 27.64
C PRO A 736 -78.51 -29.12 28.00
N ALA A 737 -79.30 -28.41 27.27
CA ALA A 737 -79.49 -26.98 27.21
C ALA A 737 -80.16 -26.36 28.42
N GLY A 738 -79.99 -25.08 28.57
CA GLY A 738 -80.94 -24.26 29.33
C GLY A 738 -80.40 -22.96 29.95
N GLY A 739 -80.58 -21.90 29.36
CA GLY A 739 -81.26 -20.72 29.83
C GLY A 739 -80.58 -19.78 30.83
N GLY A 740 -80.45 -18.52 30.38
CA GLY A 740 -80.78 -17.38 31.21
C GLY A 740 -79.69 -16.41 31.66
N SER A 741 -79.50 -15.39 30.89
CA SER A 741 -79.54 -13.95 31.16
C SER A 741 -78.81 -13.36 32.40
N SER A 742 -78.11 -12.33 32.01
CA SER A 742 -77.92 -11.00 32.61
C SER A 742 -76.72 -10.72 33.57
N GLY A 743 -75.98 -9.81 33.14
CA GLY A 743 -75.56 -8.68 34.01
C GLY A 743 -74.15 -8.56 34.52
N GLY A 744 -73.42 -7.74 33.88
CA GLY A 744 -72.73 -6.71 34.61
C GLY A 744 -71.23 -6.86 34.97
N ALA A 745 -70.48 -5.94 34.38
CA ALA A 745 -69.37 -5.23 34.99
C ALA A 745 -67.95 -5.85 34.87
N ARG A 746 -67.26 -5.19 34.00
CA ARG A 746 -65.82 -4.83 33.95
C ARG A 746 -64.91 -5.35 35.05
N SER A 747 -63.86 -6.01 34.65
CA SER A 747 -62.45 -5.71 35.12
C SER A 747 -61.43 -6.36 34.22
N GLY A 748 -60.33 -5.65 34.01
CA GLY A 748 -59.36 -5.80 32.95
C GLY A 748 -58.63 -7.16 32.86
N ALA A 749 -58.33 -7.51 31.64
CA ALA A 749 -57.42 -8.58 31.33
C ALA A 749 -55.97 -8.12 31.61
N PRO A 750 -55.12 -8.98 32.23
CA PRO A 750 -53.71 -8.68 32.28
C PRO A 750 -53.11 -8.81 30.89
N GLN A 751 -52.36 -7.78 30.49
CA GLN A 751 -51.48 -7.81 29.31
C GLN A 751 -50.50 -8.96 29.46
N ALA A 752 -50.38 -9.77 28.44
CA ALA A 752 -49.32 -10.76 28.34
C ALA A 752 -47.97 -10.01 28.24
N ALA A 753 -47.15 -10.15 29.27
CA ALA A 753 -45.79 -9.65 29.20
C ALA A 753 -45.04 -10.39 28.09
N SER A 754 -44.32 -9.65 27.27
CA SER A 754 -43.47 -10.23 26.23
C SER A 754 -42.32 -10.99 26.88
N PHE A 755 -41.74 -11.93 26.15
CA PHE A 755 -40.57 -12.70 26.61
C PHE A 755 -39.40 -11.75 26.95
N GLU A 756 -39.26 -10.62 26.22
CA GLU A 756 -38.26 -9.60 26.51
C GLU A 756 -38.47 -8.92 27.87
N ASP A 757 -39.71 -8.58 28.23
CA ASP A 757 -40.01 -7.91 29.50
C ASP A 757 -39.77 -8.85 30.70
N ALA A 758 -39.99 -10.15 30.54
CA ALA A 758 -39.72 -11.14 31.59
C ALA A 758 -38.22 -11.44 31.74
N PHE A 759 -37.49 -11.45 30.64
CA PHE A 759 -36.04 -11.68 30.64
C PHE A 759 -35.26 -10.46 31.16
N GLU A 760 -35.67 -9.24 30.81
CA GLU A 760 -35.08 -8.02 31.38
C GLU A 760 -35.34 -7.91 32.90
N ALA A 761 -36.52 -8.30 33.39
CA ALA A 761 -36.82 -8.30 34.81
C ALA A 761 -35.95 -9.29 35.61
N GLU A 762 -35.63 -10.44 35.02
CA GLU A 762 -34.76 -11.46 35.65
C GLU A 762 -33.29 -11.05 35.63
N LEU A 763 -32.83 -10.38 34.54
CA LEU A 763 -31.47 -9.87 34.43
C LEU A 763 -31.18 -8.71 35.39
N VAL A 764 -32.19 -7.84 35.66
CA VAL A 764 -32.10 -6.74 36.63
C VAL A 764 -32.10 -7.28 38.07
N ALA A 765 -32.76 -8.41 38.30
CA ALA A 765 -32.75 -9.04 39.62
C ALA A 765 -31.41 -9.71 39.99
N ASP A 766 -30.69 -10.25 39.00
CA ASP A 766 -29.44 -10.98 39.25
C ASP A 766 -28.16 -10.11 39.13
N LEU A 767 -28.18 -9.01 38.38
CA LEU A 767 -26.98 -8.20 38.06
C LEU A 767 -27.04 -6.75 38.56
N GLY A 768 -28.17 -6.30 39.13
CA GLY A 768 -28.35 -4.91 39.54
C GLY A 768 -28.46 -3.96 38.32
N ASP A 769 -29.24 -2.87 38.49
CA ASP A 769 -29.49 -1.86 37.46
C ASP A 769 -28.20 -1.20 36.99
N LEU A 770 -27.80 -1.48 35.76
CA LEU A 770 -26.67 -0.88 35.04
C LEU A 770 -27.11 0.18 34.02
N GLY A 771 -28.18 0.92 34.33
CA GLY A 771 -28.63 2.05 33.54
C GLY A 771 -27.63 3.20 33.48
N PRO A 772 -27.63 4.04 32.44
CA PRO A 772 -26.66 5.12 32.25
C PRO A 772 -26.89 6.21 33.30
N GLY A 773 -25.86 6.45 34.14
CA GLY A 773 -25.82 7.53 35.10
C GLY A 773 -25.76 8.90 34.48
N ASP A 774 -26.84 9.67 34.60
CA ASP A 774 -26.91 11.10 34.29
C ASP A 774 -26.01 11.88 35.22
N GLY A 775 -25.14 12.72 34.63
CA GLY A 775 -24.30 13.65 35.36
C GLY A 775 -25.06 14.82 35.92
N GLY A 776 -25.01 14.94 37.23
CA GLY A 776 -25.51 16.11 37.96
C GLY A 776 -24.44 16.68 38.88
N ALA A 777 -24.10 17.95 38.64
CA ALA A 777 -23.12 18.74 39.39
C ALA A 777 -23.54 19.01 40.84
N GLY A 778 -22.56 19.00 41.77
CA GLY A 778 -22.81 19.51 43.18
C GLY A 778 -21.56 19.47 44.03
N ASN A 779 -20.89 20.53 44.05
CA ASN A 779 -20.11 21.31 45.02
C ASN A 779 -19.91 20.77 46.46
N GLY A 780 -18.63 20.85 46.96
CA GLY A 780 -18.40 21.12 48.38
C GLY A 780 -17.33 20.30 49.10
N GLY A 781 -16.13 20.84 49.19
CA GLY A 781 -15.48 21.10 50.50
C GLY A 781 -14.66 20.03 51.18
N GLY A 782 -13.35 20.28 51.31
CA GLY A 782 -12.66 20.18 52.59
C GLY A 782 -11.65 19.06 52.80
N GLY A 783 -10.36 19.41 52.81
CA GLY A 783 -9.47 19.20 53.92
C GLY A 783 -8.55 17.98 53.98
N GLY A 784 -7.25 18.27 54.00
CA GLY A 784 -6.26 17.59 54.85
C GLY A 784 -5.32 16.57 54.18
N GLY A 785 -4.11 16.84 53.73
CA GLY A 785 -2.91 16.87 54.56
C GLY A 785 -2.17 15.55 54.61
N GLY A 786 -0.93 15.49 54.09
CA GLY A 786 -0.03 14.38 54.43
C GLY A 786 1.10 14.12 53.44
N ASP A 787 2.07 14.92 53.49
CA ASP A 787 3.50 14.85 53.20
C ASP A 787 4.13 13.42 53.29
N ARG A 788 5.02 13.03 52.33
CA ARG A 788 6.40 12.57 52.55
C ARG A 788 7.07 11.88 51.34
N ARG A 789 8.05 12.63 50.82
CA ARG A 789 9.45 12.22 50.54
C ARG A 789 9.78 11.29 49.36
N ARG A 790 10.47 11.90 48.43
CA ARG A 790 11.51 11.31 47.53
C ARG A 790 12.70 10.71 48.32
N PRO A 791 13.50 9.82 47.79
CA PRO A 791 14.79 10.32 47.34
C PRO A 791 15.33 9.86 45.98
N ARG A 792 16.27 10.70 45.51
CA ARG A 792 17.17 10.58 44.38
C ARG A 792 18.20 9.44 44.58
N SER A 793 18.71 8.87 43.48
CA SER A 793 20.17 8.80 43.23
C SER A 793 20.50 8.35 41.80
N ARG A 794 21.33 9.12 41.13
CA ARG A 794 22.26 8.71 40.08
C ARG A 794 23.53 8.18 40.74
N PRO A 795 24.44 7.34 40.12
CA PRO A 795 25.48 7.98 39.33
C PRO A 795 26.00 7.25 38.06
N ARG A 796 26.71 8.00 37.32
CA ARG A 796 27.65 7.93 36.19
C ARG A 796 28.71 6.79 36.16
N ARG A 797 29.21 6.61 34.89
CA ARG A 797 30.55 6.16 34.39
C ARG A 797 30.70 4.62 34.20
N ARG A 798 31.17 4.16 33.04
CA ARG A 798 32.24 4.54 32.09
C ARG A 798 31.83 4.27 30.65
#